data_0de48560e7ca46a7f15c21a16808c7d0
#
_entry.id   0de48560e7ca46a7f15c21a16808c7d0
#
_cell.length_a   1.000
_cell.length_b   1.000
_cell.length_c   1.000
_cell.angle_alpha   90.00
_cell.angle_beta   90.00
_cell.angle_gamma   90.00
#
_symmetry.space_group_name_H-M   'P 1'
#
loop_
_entity.id
_entity.type
_entity.pdbx_description
1 polymer ?
#
loop_
_entity_poly.entity_id
_entity_poly.type
_entity_poly.pdbx_seq_one_letter_code
_entity_poly.pdbx_strand_id
1 'polypeptide(L)'
;DKENKVYMNMVYLTGSLNDPKGKGGLAHLLEHLAFKGTKNVPGDEFQRRLDQYGLMNNASTDYYSTKYINVVRPEQNAINELINLEAERMDGLVLQEKYVPSEIAIVKREREVRMDQPFSVLMDQMWKSAYGNQYLGRLPIGDLNELQSIKMAELNKFYRDWYAPNNAVFVISGKFDQAAVLKQIDEKFSAIKARAVPAKVKVPVLDASKIKERQFVVKKGSNLAKYNIYLNGKNENIKTALAVSPYLYTMQPSGHLYQSIVETGTATAVQSTTWLDQDFNMVFMGAVYAPNHDVKKVESALVTGVEKTPSFNEVELNRVKSMIKNAQESMFSSATAVGGMLSDYVVSANSDWTQYFKDQQQLQQLSVTDVNQRLDDFLVPEHRISGTILPTPEDQKKALEQAAAATPAKTLDQQAVAEEPLKDVSAYKAEVAGYVKSSKQYLESAEKQIQRGKLKNGMQYALYPSTTRDDKTYATISIDFGTAESLFNKAELLDLTSYLLLRASTQYSLQDIADHSIDAGGGASASSNGNGINNSIVAKKEKFDEFFNFVIDVLKNPTFEQSQFDLIKSQSLASLDRPYTEPETVAALTIARLLETYPIGDIRHHFEPEYVKKQYQAATQAQVKQLYQQFFAMNHAQISVTGVIDTKKMKKTLNQAFANWNSAAPYQRITSDFTAYKAQRVHALSEQREFGSYQSIMTFPVGTYHPDAPALQVLEHILGESQLSSRLAQELREKNALVYGFGSSISLDDWTESGALTIDANYSAGKSAQVSQAVYKVLN
;
A
#
# COMPACT_ATOMS: atom_id res chain seq x y z
N ASP A 1 5.29 20.52 -15.73
CA ASP A 1 5.21 19.25 -14.99
C ASP A 1 6.58 18.86 -14.46
N LYS A 2 6.65 18.57 -13.16
CA LYS A 2 7.91 18.25 -12.45
C LYS A 2 8.17 16.73 -12.36
N GLU A 3 7.19 15.89 -12.64
CA GLU A 3 7.33 14.44 -12.67
C GLU A 3 7.63 13.95 -14.09
N ASN A 4 8.73 13.24 -14.28
CA ASN A 4 9.12 12.74 -15.62
C ASN A 4 8.34 11.45 -15.97
N LYS A 5 7.01 11.54 -15.90
CA LYS A 5 6.05 10.45 -16.16
C LYS A 5 4.78 10.98 -16.81
N VAL A 6 4.05 10.09 -17.45
CA VAL A 6 2.69 10.31 -17.96
C VAL A 6 1.79 9.20 -17.42
N TYR A 7 0.73 9.58 -16.73
CA TYR A 7 -0.36 8.71 -16.32
C TYR A 7 -1.43 8.72 -17.41
N MET A 8 -1.91 7.55 -17.78
CA MET A 8 -2.93 7.34 -18.81
C MET A 8 -3.95 6.32 -18.28
N ASN A 9 -5.22 6.69 -18.25
CA ASN A 9 -6.28 5.83 -17.76
C ASN A 9 -7.50 5.87 -18.69
N MET A 10 -7.81 4.76 -19.33
CA MET A 10 -9.05 4.58 -20.07
C MET A 10 -10.13 4.10 -19.10
N VAL A 11 -11.10 4.97 -18.82
CA VAL A 11 -12.22 4.72 -17.92
C VAL A 11 -13.46 4.40 -18.72
N TYR A 12 -13.93 3.16 -18.71
CA TYR A 12 -15.22 2.78 -19.21
C TYR A 12 -16.26 2.96 -18.11
N LEU A 13 -17.35 3.67 -18.40
CA LEU A 13 -18.42 3.97 -17.44
C LEU A 13 -19.40 2.77 -17.32
N THR A 14 -18.81 1.61 -17.07
CA THR A 14 -19.50 0.34 -16.83
C THR A 14 -18.69 -0.52 -15.87
N GLY A 15 -19.36 -1.14 -14.92
CA GLY A 15 -18.77 -2.05 -13.95
C GLY A 15 -19.76 -3.14 -13.57
N SER A 16 -19.60 -3.74 -12.40
CA SER A 16 -20.38 -4.89 -11.97
C SER A 16 -21.89 -4.62 -11.78
N LEU A 17 -22.31 -3.36 -11.63
CA LEU A 17 -23.75 -3.02 -11.62
C LEU A 17 -24.42 -3.37 -12.95
N ASN A 18 -23.69 -3.36 -14.05
CA ASN A 18 -24.19 -3.66 -15.38
C ASN A 18 -24.14 -5.15 -15.74
N ASP A 19 -23.60 -6.02 -14.84
CA ASP A 19 -23.62 -7.47 -15.03
C ASP A 19 -25.07 -7.94 -15.21
N PRO A 20 -25.37 -8.76 -16.22
CA PRO A 20 -26.69 -9.35 -16.36
C PRO A 20 -27.09 -10.16 -15.13
N LYS A 21 -28.38 -10.24 -14.86
CA LYS A 21 -28.90 -11.02 -13.73
C LYS A 21 -28.42 -12.48 -13.80
N GLY A 22 -27.84 -12.98 -12.71
CA GLY A 22 -27.27 -14.32 -12.64
C GLY A 22 -25.92 -14.48 -13.36
N LYS A 23 -25.23 -13.36 -13.66
CA LYS A 23 -23.93 -13.32 -14.34
C LYS A 23 -22.95 -12.37 -13.61
N GLY A 24 -23.03 -12.32 -12.29
CA GLY A 24 -22.15 -11.50 -11.49
C GLY A 24 -20.69 -11.85 -11.70
N GLY A 25 -19.85 -10.81 -11.87
CA GLY A 25 -18.43 -10.93 -12.19
C GLY A 25 -18.11 -10.91 -13.69
N LEU A 26 -19.11 -10.73 -14.55
CA LEU A 26 -18.89 -10.71 -16.00
C LEU A 26 -18.04 -9.52 -16.42
N ALA A 27 -18.28 -8.31 -15.88
CA ALA A 27 -17.47 -7.13 -16.15
C ALA A 27 -16.02 -7.35 -15.73
N HIS A 28 -15.77 -7.95 -14.56
CA HIS A 28 -14.44 -8.26 -14.06
C HIS A 28 -13.74 -9.35 -14.90
N LEU A 29 -14.45 -10.40 -15.28
CA LEU A 29 -13.90 -11.42 -16.19
C LEU A 29 -13.54 -10.84 -17.57
N LEU A 30 -14.34 -9.89 -18.08
CA LEU A 30 -14.02 -9.19 -19.32
C LEU A 30 -12.76 -8.33 -19.16
N GLU A 31 -12.55 -7.68 -18.02
CA GLU A 31 -11.33 -6.95 -17.72
C GLU A 31 -10.10 -7.85 -17.89
N HIS A 32 -10.08 -9.05 -17.29
CA HIS A 32 -9.00 -10.02 -17.45
C HIS A 32 -8.76 -10.40 -18.92
N LEU A 33 -9.84 -10.70 -19.64
CA LEU A 33 -9.76 -11.10 -21.05
C LEU A 33 -9.32 -9.96 -21.97
N ALA A 34 -9.45 -8.70 -21.54
CA ALA A 34 -9.05 -7.52 -22.32
C ALA A 34 -7.53 -7.31 -22.46
N PHE A 35 -6.74 -8.18 -21.83
CA PHE A 35 -5.28 -8.27 -22.01
C PHE A 35 -4.83 -9.38 -22.96
N LYS A 36 -5.77 -10.20 -23.49
CA LYS A 36 -5.45 -11.40 -24.28
C LYS A 36 -5.43 -11.16 -25.79
N GLY A 37 -5.34 -9.89 -26.21
CA GLY A 37 -5.09 -9.51 -27.60
C GLY A 37 -6.28 -8.92 -28.35
N THR A 38 -5.94 -8.30 -29.47
CA THR A 38 -6.86 -7.62 -30.39
C THR A 38 -6.69 -8.16 -31.81
N LYS A 39 -7.47 -7.65 -32.76
CA LYS A 39 -7.36 -8.03 -34.18
C LYS A 39 -5.98 -7.75 -34.77
N ASN A 40 -5.37 -6.63 -34.41
CA ASN A 40 -4.12 -6.14 -34.96
C ASN A 40 -2.92 -6.42 -34.09
N VAL A 41 -3.15 -6.68 -32.78
CA VAL A 41 -2.12 -7.00 -31.78
C VAL A 41 -2.54 -8.27 -31.05
N PRO A 42 -2.21 -9.45 -31.57
CA PRO A 42 -2.71 -10.71 -31.06
C PRO A 42 -1.99 -11.17 -29.79
N GLY A 43 -2.72 -11.84 -28.92
CA GLY A 43 -2.21 -12.65 -27.81
C GLY A 43 -1.17 -11.95 -26.93
N ASP A 44 -0.07 -12.63 -26.77
CA ASP A 44 1.02 -12.21 -25.86
C ASP A 44 1.74 -10.92 -26.33
N GLU A 45 1.60 -10.56 -27.60
CA GLU A 45 2.17 -9.31 -28.12
C GLU A 45 1.51 -8.07 -27.50
N PHE A 46 0.21 -8.11 -27.21
CA PHE A 46 -0.48 -7.01 -26.57
C PHE A 46 0.12 -6.72 -25.17
N GLN A 47 0.28 -7.75 -24.36
CA GLN A 47 0.89 -7.61 -23.03
C GLN A 47 2.37 -7.20 -23.13
N ARG A 48 3.12 -7.82 -24.04
CA ARG A 48 4.54 -7.48 -24.25
C ARG A 48 4.74 -6.02 -24.65
N ARG A 49 3.86 -5.44 -25.47
CA ARG A 49 3.91 -4.01 -25.81
C ARG A 49 3.55 -3.13 -24.63
N LEU A 50 2.57 -3.51 -23.81
CA LEU A 50 2.29 -2.81 -22.55
C LEU A 50 3.53 -2.78 -21.64
N ASP A 51 4.20 -3.91 -21.46
CA ASP A 51 5.39 -4.02 -20.60
C ASP A 51 6.61 -3.29 -21.18
N GLN A 52 6.76 -3.26 -22.49
CA GLN A 52 7.87 -2.57 -23.16
C GLN A 52 7.82 -1.05 -22.95
N TYR A 53 6.63 -0.46 -22.99
CA TYR A 53 6.44 0.99 -22.90
C TYR A 53 5.95 1.46 -21.53
N GLY A 54 5.30 0.58 -20.76
CA GLY A 54 4.77 0.87 -19.44
C GLY A 54 5.83 0.81 -18.35
N LEU A 55 5.82 1.79 -17.45
CA LEU A 55 6.49 1.72 -16.14
C LEU A 55 5.61 0.99 -15.13
N MET A 56 4.31 1.06 -15.33
CA MET A 56 3.28 0.36 -14.55
C MET A 56 2.05 0.20 -15.45
N ASN A 57 1.46 -0.97 -15.43
CA ASN A 57 0.15 -1.21 -16.00
C ASN A 57 -0.71 -1.98 -15.00
N ASN A 58 -1.98 -1.65 -14.95
CA ASN A 58 -2.97 -2.29 -14.08
C ASN A 58 -4.38 -2.07 -14.63
N ALA A 59 -5.34 -2.85 -14.16
CA ALA A 59 -6.74 -2.60 -14.39
C ALA A 59 -7.56 -2.83 -13.12
N SER A 60 -8.78 -2.32 -13.09
CA SER A 60 -9.70 -2.55 -11.98
C SER A 60 -11.15 -2.43 -12.43
N THR A 61 -11.99 -3.30 -11.91
CA THR A 61 -13.45 -3.23 -12.05
C THR A 61 -14.07 -2.94 -10.70
N ASP A 62 -14.83 -1.84 -10.63
CA ASP A 62 -15.69 -1.53 -9.49
C ASP A 62 -17.18 -1.68 -9.85
N TYR A 63 -18.05 -1.11 -9.05
CA TYR A 63 -19.50 -1.14 -9.32
C TYR A 63 -19.89 -0.35 -10.56
N TYR A 64 -19.23 0.79 -10.83
CA TYR A 64 -19.65 1.79 -11.81
C TYR A 64 -18.72 1.87 -13.01
N SER A 65 -17.48 1.40 -12.89
CA SER A 65 -16.46 1.58 -13.91
C SER A 65 -15.52 0.40 -14.05
N THR A 66 -14.93 0.29 -15.24
CA THR A 66 -13.74 -0.52 -15.52
C THR A 66 -12.63 0.41 -15.99
N LYS A 67 -11.48 0.37 -15.34
CA LYS A 67 -10.35 1.28 -15.56
C LYS A 67 -9.14 0.49 -16.06
N TYR A 68 -8.45 1.01 -17.10
CA TYR A 68 -7.18 0.48 -17.60
C TYR A 68 -6.11 1.55 -17.40
N ILE A 69 -5.23 1.33 -16.44
CA ILE A 69 -4.27 2.31 -15.93
C ILE A 69 -2.88 1.98 -16.46
N ASN A 70 -2.24 2.97 -17.07
CA ASN A 70 -0.87 2.87 -17.53
C ASN A 70 -0.07 4.08 -17.07
N VAL A 71 1.16 3.87 -16.61
CA VAL A 71 2.13 4.94 -16.36
C VAL A 71 3.29 4.72 -17.29
N VAL A 72 3.67 5.71 -18.06
CA VAL A 72 4.73 5.62 -19.06
C VAL A 72 5.77 6.72 -18.89
N ARG A 73 6.93 6.54 -19.51
CA ARG A 73 7.89 7.62 -19.68
C ARG A 73 7.34 8.70 -20.62
N PRO A 74 7.76 9.97 -20.51
CA PRO A 74 7.24 11.09 -21.32
C PRO A 74 7.80 11.10 -22.76
N GLU A 75 8.05 9.94 -23.30
CA GLU A 75 8.53 9.73 -24.67
C GLU A 75 7.34 9.59 -25.61
N GLN A 76 7.34 10.35 -26.69
CA GLN A 76 6.19 10.42 -27.59
C GLN A 76 5.83 9.06 -28.21
N ASN A 77 6.84 8.20 -28.49
CA ASN A 77 6.61 6.84 -29.00
C ASN A 77 5.87 5.95 -27.98
N ALA A 78 6.25 6.04 -26.69
CA ALA A 78 5.58 5.30 -25.62
C ALA A 78 4.12 5.76 -25.45
N ILE A 79 3.90 7.07 -25.42
CA ILE A 79 2.54 7.65 -25.34
C ILE A 79 1.70 7.23 -26.54
N ASN A 80 2.25 7.32 -27.75
CA ASN A 80 1.54 6.94 -28.99
C ASN A 80 1.16 5.47 -29.00
N GLU A 81 2.06 4.61 -28.53
CA GLU A 81 1.79 3.16 -28.51
C GLU A 81 0.68 2.84 -27.51
N LEU A 82 0.68 3.46 -26.32
CA LEU A 82 -0.39 3.24 -25.33
C LEU A 82 -1.74 3.77 -25.84
N ILE A 83 -1.78 4.92 -26.52
CA ILE A 83 -3.01 5.42 -27.20
C ILE A 83 -3.50 4.41 -28.24
N ASN A 84 -2.57 3.82 -29.02
CA ASN A 84 -2.89 2.80 -30.01
C ASN A 84 -3.48 1.53 -29.36
N LEU A 85 -2.85 1.02 -28.30
CA LEU A 85 -3.32 -0.17 -27.59
C LEU A 85 -4.71 0.05 -26.93
N GLU A 86 -4.98 1.24 -26.41
CA GLU A 86 -6.31 1.55 -25.84
C GLU A 86 -7.38 1.66 -26.95
N ALA A 87 -7.05 2.20 -28.11
CA ALA A 87 -7.97 2.21 -29.24
C ALA A 87 -8.26 0.79 -29.76
N GLU A 88 -7.24 -0.05 -29.86
CA GLU A 88 -7.34 -1.48 -30.19
C GLU A 88 -8.21 -2.24 -29.15
N ARG A 89 -8.03 -1.98 -27.84
CA ARG A 89 -8.87 -2.55 -26.79
C ARG A 89 -10.33 -2.14 -26.96
N MET A 90 -10.60 -0.89 -27.33
CA MET A 90 -11.97 -0.38 -27.47
C MET A 90 -12.73 -0.99 -28.65
N ASP A 91 -12.10 -1.19 -29.79
CA ASP A 91 -12.80 -1.62 -31.04
C ASP A 91 -12.28 -2.94 -31.64
N GLY A 92 -11.08 -3.33 -31.31
CA GLY A 92 -10.40 -4.49 -31.86
C GLY A 92 -10.30 -5.72 -30.96
N LEU A 93 -10.81 -5.70 -29.73
CA LEU A 93 -10.64 -6.79 -28.77
C LEU A 93 -11.17 -8.13 -29.31
N VAL A 94 -10.37 -9.18 -29.22
CA VAL A 94 -10.71 -10.52 -29.65
C VAL A 94 -10.82 -11.43 -28.44
N LEU A 95 -12.05 -11.68 -27.99
CA LEU A 95 -12.32 -12.61 -26.90
C LEU A 95 -12.19 -14.05 -27.41
N GLN A 96 -11.23 -14.79 -26.89
CA GLN A 96 -10.95 -16.17 -27.29
C GLN A 96 -11.42 -17.15 -26.21
N GLU A 97 -12.26 -18.12 -26.61
CA GLU A 97 -12.86 -19.10 -25.69
C GLU A 97 -11.80 -19.93 -24.93
N LYS A 98 -10.64 -20.16 -25.56
CA LYS A 98 -9.53 -20.92 -24.95
C LYS A 98 -8.99 -20.31 -23.66
N TYR A 99 -9.11 -18.98 -23.46
CA TYR A 99 -8.63 -18.29 -22.24
C TYR A 99 -9.67 -18.25 -21.12
N VAL A 100 -10.96 -18.43 -21.43
CA VAL A 100 -12.03 -18.27 -20.44
C VAL A 100 -11.88 -19.23 -19.24
N PRO A 101 -11.58 -20.54 -19.43
CA PRO A 101 -11.41 -21.43 -18.28
C PRO A 101 -10.25 -21.05 -17.35
N SER A 102 -9.13 -20.61 -17.91
CA SER A 102 -7.96 -20.18 -17.14
C SER A 102 -8.25 -18.88 -16.38
N GLU A 103 -8.88 -17.89 -17.04
CA GLU A 103 -9.21 -16.64 -16.38
C GLU A 103 -10.26 -16.80 -15.29
N ILE A 104 -11.28 -17.65 -15.49
CA ILE A 104 -12.22 -18.02 -14.41
C ILE A 104 -11.48 -18.66 -13.23
N ALA A 105 -10.47 -19.52 -13.49
CA ALA A 105 -9.67 -20.11 -12.43
C ALA A 105 -8.85 -19.06 -11.67
N ILE A 106 -8.30 -18.04 -12.36
CA ILE A 106 -7.56 -16.92 -11.77
C ILE A 106 -8.52 -16.06 -10.92
N VAL A 107 -9.67 -15.65 -11.46
CA VAL A 107 -10.70 -14.87 -10.73
C VAL A 107 -11.20 -15.63 -9.50
N LYS A 108 -11.41 -16.95 -9.64
CA LYS A 108 -11.74 -17.80 -8.49
C LYS A 108 -10.67 -17.71 -7.40
N ARG A 109 -9.41 -17.79 -7.79
CA ARG A 109 -8.28 -17.70 -6.86
C ARG A 109 -8.20 -16.34 -6.19
N GLU A 110 -8.35 -15.26 -6.95
CA GLU A 110 -8.41 -13.90 -6.41
C GLU A 110 -9.52 -13.76 -5.39
N ARG A 111 -10.71 -14.30 -5.69
CA ARG A 111 -11.83 -14.27 -4.76
C ARG A 111 -11.55 -15.07 -3.49
N GLU A 112 -10.93 -16.25 -3.59
CA GLU A 112 -10.53 -17.07 -2.43
C GLU A 112 -9.58 -16.28 -1.52
N VAL A 113 -8.54 -15.64 -2.07
CA VAL A 113 -7.60 -14.81 -1.31
C VAL A 113 -8.32 -13.62 -0.66
N ARG A 114 -9.20 -12.93 -1.39
CA ARG A 114 -9.96 -11.79 -0.86
C ARG A 114 -10.90 -12.22 0.28
N MET A 115 -11.63 -13.31 0.11
CA MET A 115 -12.57 -13.82 1.11
C MET A 115 -11.90 -14.61 2.23
N ASP A 116 -10.60 -14.85 2.14
CA ASP A 116 -9.81 -15.33 3.27
C ASP A 116 -9.59 -14.24 4.33
N GLN A 117 -9.62 -12.98 3.94
CA GLN A 117 -9.48 -11.85 4.85
C GLN A 117 -10.77 -11.65 5.68
N PRO A 118 -10.70 -11.72 7.03
CA PRO A 118 -11.88 -11.60 7.90
C PRO A 118 -12.68 -10.31 7.68
N PHE A 119 -11.97 -9.20 7.44
CA PHE A 119 -12.57 -7.90 7.18
C PHE A 119 -13.40 -7.91 5.87
N SER A 120 -12.90 -8.54 4.82
CA SER A 120 -13.63 -8.64 3.55
C SER A 120 -14.92 -9.45 3.69
N VAL A 121 -14.87 -10.56 4.46
CA VAL A 121 -16.07 -11.36 4.76
C VAL A 121 -17.10 -10.54 5.55
N LEU A 122 -16.63 -9.79 6.55
CA LEU A 122 -17.50 -8.95 7.36
C LEU A 122 -18.17 -7.86 6.51
N MET A 123 -17.41 -7.16 5.69
CA MET A 123 -17.93 -6.11 4.82
C MET A 123 -18.92 -6.65 3.80
N ASP A 124 -18.68 -7.82 3.20
CA ASP A 124 -19.63 -8.48 2.29
C ASP A 124 -20.98 -8.75 2.98
N GLN A 125 -20.96 -9.24 4.24
CA GLN A 125 -22.18 -9.47 5.01
C GLN A 125 -22.93 -8.16 5.31
N MET A 126 -22.22 -7.12 5.71
CA MET A 126 -22.78 -5.81 6.03
C MET A 126 -23.41 -5.14 4.79
N TRP A 127 -22.74 -5.20 3.63
CA TRP A 127 -23.28 -4.70 2.36
C TRP A 127 -24.52 -5.49 1.90
N LYS A 128 -24.51 -6.82 2.03
CA LYS A 128 -25.65 -7.67 1.71
C LYS A 128 -26.85 -7.39 2.59
N SER A 129 -26.66 -6.99 3.84
CA SER A 129 -27.78 -6.60 4.71
C SER A 129 -28.50 -5.35 4.23
N ALA A 130 -27.77 -4.42 3.58
CA ALA A 130 -28.33 -3.19 3.04
C ALA A 130 -28.98 -3.37 1.66
N TYR A 131 -28.35 -4.13 0.76
CA TYR A 131 -28.74 -4.20 -0.66
C TYR A 131 -29.18 -5.62 -1.10
N GLY A 132 -29.14 -6.60 -0.20
CA GLY A 132 -29.37 -8.01 -0.57
C GLY A 132 -28.28 -8.55 -1.50
N ASN A 133 -28.61 -9.53 -2.32
CA ASN A 133 -27.71 -10.07 -3.35
C ASN A 133 -27.87 -9.33 -4.70
N GLN A 134 -28.16 -8.05 -4.67
CA GLN A 134 -28.39 -7.21 -5.86
C GLN A 134 -27.60 -5.90 -5.73
N TYR A 135 -27.47 -5.19 -6.83
CA TYR A 135 -26.81 -3.89 -6.86
C TYR A 135 -25.46 -3.89 -6.12
N LEU A 136 -25.29 -3.00 -5.16
CA LEU A 136 -24.07 -2.83 -4.37
C LEU A 136 -23.82 -3.96 -3.34
N GLY A 137 -24.80 -4.82 -3.09
CA GLY A 137 -24.63 -6.00 -2.23
C GLY A 137 -23.93 -7.17 -2.93
N ARG A 138 -23.64 -7.09 -4.24
CA ARG A 138 -22.83 -8.06 -4.98
C ARG A 138 -21.41 -7.53 -5.10
N LEU A 139 -20.43 -8.31 -4.72
CA LEU A 139 -19.04 -7.92 -4.95
C LEU A 139 -18.73 -7.86 -6.46
N PRO A 140 -17.94 -6.89 -6.94
CA PRO A 140 -17.55 -6.80 -8.36
C PRO A 140 -16.87 -8.06 -8.89
N ILE A 141 -16.13 -8.79 -8.06
CA ILE A 141 -15.49 -10.05 -8.41
C ILE A 141 -16.48 -11.19 -8.73
N GLY A 142 -17.75 -11.03 -8.37
CA GLY A 142 -18.81 -11.96 -8.67
C GLY A 142 -18.93 -13.18 -7.75
N ASP A 143 -19.94 -14.03 -8.04
CA ASP A 143 -20.14 -15.32 -7.41
C ASP A 143 -19.59 -16.45 -8.28
N LEU A 144 -19.00 -17.48 -7.66
CA LEU A 144 -18.35 -18.58 -8.40
C LEU A 144 -19.29 -19.36 -9.32
N ASN A 145 -20.53 -19.59 -8.88
CA ASN A 145 -21.49 -20.33 -9.69
C ASN A 145 -21.96 -19.49 -10.88
N GLU A 146 -22.13 -18.18 -10.67
CA GLU A 146 -22.49 -17.24 -11.74
C GLU A 146 -21.35 -17.10 -12.75
N LEU A 147 -20.10 -16.95 -12.31
CA LEU A 147 -18.89 -16.88 -13.15
C LEU A 147 -18.76 -18.13 -14.06
N GLN A 148 -18.93 -19.33 -13.52
CA GLN A 148 -18.87 -20.57 -14.28
C GLN A 148 -19.99 -20.70 -15.31
N SER A 149 -21.09 -19.98 -15.15
CA SER A 149 -22.22 -19.97 -16.07
C SER A 149 -22.09 -18.99 -17.25
N ILE A 150 -21.06 -18.12 -17.23
CA ILE A 150 -20.84 -17.09 -18.25
C ILE A 150 -20.44 -17.74 -19.57
N LYS A 151 -21.09 -17.29 -20.66
CA LYS A 151 -20.86 -17.79 -22.02
C LYS A 151 -20.17 -16.73 -22.87
N MET A 152 -19.44 -17.16 -23.89
CA MET A 152 -18.80 -16.27 -24.88
C MET A 152 -19.75 -15.27 -25.52
N ALA A 153 -21.00 -15.68 -25.78
CA ALA A 153 -22.01 -14.77 -26.36
C ALA A 153 -22.33 -13.60 -25.42
N GLU A 154 -22.35 -13.83 -24.10
CA GLU A 154 -22.63 -12.82 -23.08
C GLU A 154 -21.43 -11.85 -22.93
N LEU A 155 -20.21 -12.38 -22.90
CA LEU A 155 -18.98 -11.58 -22.90
C LEU A 155 -18.88 -10.68 -24.13
N ASN A 156 -19.08 -11.26 -25.32
CA ASN A 156 -19.07 -10.49 -26.58
C ASN A 156 -20.18 -9.44 -26.64
N LYS A 157 -21.36 -9.76 -26.08
CA LYS A 157 -22.46 -8.81 -26.01
C LYS A 157 -22.11 -7.65 -25.08
N PHE A 158 -21.60 -7.93 -23.88
CA PHE A 158 -21.22 -6.94 -22.90
C PHE A 158 -20.11 -6.01 -23.43
N TYR A 159 -19.09 -6.56 -24.05
CA TYR A 159 -18.04 -5.79 -24.72
C TYR A 159 -18.61 -4.82 -25.77
N ARG A 160 -19.47 -5.32 -26.68
CA ARG A 160 -20.10 -4.48 -27.72
C ARG A 160 -21.02 -3.40 -27.17
N ASP A 161 -21.73 -3.70 -26.08
CA ASP A 161 -22.71 -2.80 -25.49
C ASP A 161 -22.04 -1.65 -24.73
N TRP A 162 -20.91 -1.91 -24.06
CA TRP A 162 -20.36 -1.02 -23.06
C TRP A 162 -19.00 -0.40 -23.40
N TYR A 163 -18.15 -1.08 -24.19
CA TYR A 163 -16.83 -0.58 -24.58
C TYR A 163 -16.94 0.27 -25.84
N ALA A 164 -17.40 1.50 -25.67
CA ALA A 164 -17.70 2.42 -26.76
C ALA A 164 -17.13 3.82 -26.47
N PRO A 165 -16.75 4.60 -27.50
CA PRO A 165 -16.18 5.93 -27.31
C PRO A 165 -17.13 6.90 -26.59
N ASN A 166 -18.44 6.74 -26.76
CA ASN A 166 -19.46 7.53 -26.07
C ASN A 166 -19.82 6.99 -24.67
N ASN A 167 -19.10 6.00 -24.15
CA ASN A 167 -19.21 5.48 -22.79
C ASN A 167 -17.84 5.36 -22.11
N ALA A 168 -16.86 6.11 -22.59
CA ALA A 168 -15.50 6.08 -22.07
C ALA A 168 -14.93 7.49 -21.93
N VAL A 169 -14.01 7.66 -20.99
CA VAL A 169 -13.21 8.88 -20.81
C VAL A 169 -11.74 8.47 -20.71
N PHE A 170 -10.91 9.11 -21.54
CA PHE A 170 -9.48 8.90 -21.50
C PHE A 170 -8.82 10.02 -20.71
N VAL A 171 -8.34 9.71 -19.52
CA VAL A 171 -7.65 10.64 -18.63
C VAL A 171 -6.15 10.54 -18.85
N ILE A 172 -5.50 11.68 -19.15
CA ILE A 172 -4.05 11.76 -19.34
C ILE A 172 -3.51 12.90 -18.48
N SER A 173 -2.51 12.60 -17.66
CA SER A 173 -1.87 13.55 -16.74
C SER A 173 -0.37 13.37 -16.77
N GLY A 174 0.39 14.46 -16.75
CA GLY A 174 1.85 14.41 -16.68
C GLY A 174 2.57 15.26 -17.70
N LYS A 175 3.80 14.88 -18.04
CA LYS A 175 4.66 15.63 -18.96
C LYS A 175 4.51 15.12 -20.40
N PHE A 176 3.74 15.81 -21.21
CA PHE A 176 3.53 15.46 -22.64
C PHE A 176 3.28 16.68 -23.50
N ASP A 177 3.46 16.54 -24.80
CA ASP A 177 3.01 17.53 -25.80
C ASP A 177 1.51 17.35 -26.05
N GLN A 178 0.72 18.30 -25.58
CA GLN A 178 -0.74 18.27 -25.69
C GLN A 178 -1.21 18.19 -27.14
N ALA A 179 -0.60 18.93 -28.07
CA ALA A 179 -1.03 18.95 -29.46
C ALA A 179 -0.74 17.60 -30.14
N ALA A 180 0.43 17.02 -29.89
CA ALA A 180 0.80 15.70 -30.40
C ALA A 180 -0.12 14.60 -29.86
N VAL A 181 -0.43 14.63 -28.56
CA VAL A 181 -1.33 13.66 -27.92
C VAL A 181 -2.76 13.78 -28.47
N LEU A 182 -3.31 14.99 -28.56
CA LEU A 182 -4.66 15.20 -29.13
C LEU A 182 -4.75 14.73 -30.58
N LYS A 183 -3.72 15.00 -31.38
CA LYS A 183 -3.63 14.52 -32.77
C LYS A 183 -3.64 12.99 -32.82
N GLN A 184 -2.86 12.33 -31.98
CA GLN A 184 -2.80 10.86 -31.93
C GLN A 184 -4.15 10.26 -31.49
N ILE A 185 -4.81 10.87 -30.49
CA ILE A 185 -6.14 10.45 -30.05
C ILE A 185 -7.14 10.60 -31.21
N ASP A 186 -7.15 11.71 -31.90
CA ASP A 186 -8.04 11.93 -33.05
C ASP A 186 -7.81 10.91 -34.15
N GLU A 187 -6.56 10.66 -34.52
CA GLU A 187 -6.18 9.65 -35.54
C GLU A 187 -6.63 8.22 -35.16
N LYS A 188 -6.61 7.85 -33.88
CA LYS A 188 -6.90 6.49 -33.45
C LYS A 188 -8.34 6.24 -33.06
N PHE A 189 -9.03 7.25 -32.50
CA PHE A 189 -10.39 7.06 -31.97
C PHE A 189 -11.49 7.65 -32.87
N SER A 190 -11.22 8.63 -33.76
CA SER A 190 -12.26 9.26 -34.58
C SER A 190 -12.97 8.31 -35.53
N ALA A 191 -12.30 7.26 -35.98
CA ALA A 191 -12.89 6.22 -36.82
C ALA A 191 -13.80 5.25 -36.05
N ILE A 192 -13.69 5.18 -34.72
CA ILE A 192 -14.49 4.30 -33.86
C ILE A 192 -15.87 4.90 -33.69
N LYS A 193 -16.88 4.23 -34.21
CA LYS A 193 -18.26 4.73 -34.18
C LYS A 193 -18.86 4.64 -32.78
N ALA A 194 -19.62 5.68 -32.42
CA ALA A 194 -20.48 5.62 -31.24
C ALA A 194 -21.45 4.42 -31.34
N ARG A 195 -21.74 3.81 -30.19
CA ARG A 195 -22.63 2.66 -30.09
C ARG A 195 -23.87 3.01 -29.27
N ALA A 196 -24.95 2.24 -29.47
CA ALA A 196 -26.12 2.32 -28.61
C ALA A 196 -25.78 1.67 -27.24
N VAL A 197 -25.39 2.51 -26.29
CA VAL A 197 -25.06 2.07 -24.92
C VAL A 197 -26.36 1.79 -24.16
N PRO A 198 -26.50 0.66 -23.47
CA PRO A 198 -27.69 0.36 -22.67
C PRO A 198 -27.88 1.40 -21.54
N ALA A 199 -29.12 1.53 -21.08
CA ALA A 199 -29.41 2.35 -19.91
C ALA A 199 -28.67 1.79 -18.68
N LYS A 200 -27.99 2.66 -17.93
CA LYS A 200 -27.31 2.27 -16.68
C LYS A 200 -28.35 1.78 -15.65
N VAL A 201 -27.94 0.79 -14.89
CA VAL A 201 -28.74 0.28 -13.78
C VAL A 201 -28.89 1.39 -12.73
N LYS A 202 -30.14 1.66 -12.34
CA LYS A 202 -30.44 2.59 -11.25
C LYS A 202 -30.44 1.81 -9.93
N VAL A 203 -29.56 2.21 -9.03
CA VAL A 203 -29.55 1.69 -7.66
C VAL A 203 -30.74 2.30 -6.90
N PRO A 204 -31.59 1.52 -6.23
CA PRO A 204 -32.64 2.08 -5.38
C PRO A 204 -32.03 2.94 -4.26
N VAL A 205 -32.67 4.06 -3.97
CA VAL A 205 -32.24 4.90 -2.85
C VAL A 205 -32.33 4.09 -1.55
N LEU A 206 -31.20 3.96 -0.87
CA LEU A 206 -31.15 3.24 0.40
C LEU A 206 -31.85 4.06 1.49
N ASP A 207 -32.77 3.42 2.16
CA ASP A 207 -33.38 3.88 3.41
C ASP A 207 -32.84 2.97 4.52
N ALA A 208 -31.84 3.45 5.22
CA ALA A 208 -31.14 2.66 6.24
C ALA A 208 -32.09 2.21 7.37
N SER A 209 -33.19 2.92 7.64
CA SER A 209 -34.15 2.55 8.67
C SER A 209 -34.82 1.19 8.41
N LYS A 210 -34.83 0.75 7.15
CA LYS A 210 -35.42 -0.52 6.70
C LYS A 210 -34.48 -1.73 6.81
N ILE A 211 -33.22 -1.52 7.10
CA ILE A 211 -32.24 -2.60 7.27
C ILE A 211 -32.61 -3.38 8.54
N LYS A 212 -32.90 -4.69 8.38
CA LYS A 212 -33.36 -5.55 9.48
C LYS A 212 -32.20 -6.15 10.28
N GLU A 213 -31.20 -6.69 9.59
CA GLU A 213 -30.04 -7.33 10.21
C GLU A 213 -28.88 -6.32 10.29
N ARG A 214 -28.45 -6.03 11.52
CA ARG A 214 -27.47 -4.97 11.80
C ARG A 214 -26.28 -5.41 12.63
N GLN A 215 -26.20 -6.69 12.99
CA GLN A 215 -25.13 -7.22 13.83
C GLN A 215 -24.52 -8.44 13.18
N PHE A 216 -23.24 -8.38 12.92
CA PHE A 216 -22.48 -9.45 12.26
C PHE A 216 -21.27 -9.86 13.09
N VAL A 217 -20.95 -11.15 13.09
CA VAL A 217 -19.80 -11.71 13.77
C VAL A 217 -19.07 -12.65 12.81
N VAL A 218 -17.83 -12.32 12.50
CA VAL A 218 -16.93 -13.18 11.72
C VAL A 218 -15.90 -13.79 12.65
N LYS A 219 -15.84 -15.12 12.71
CA LYS A 219 -14.87 -15.87 13.50
C LYS A 219 -13.83 -16.48 12.55
N LYS A 220 -12.80 -15.69 12.22
CA LYS A 220 -11.78 -16.08 11.25
C LYS A 220 -10.47 -15.36 11.53
N GLY A 221 -9.35 -16.09 11.42
CA GLY A 221 -8.01 -15.55 11.64
C GLY A 221 -7.67 -15.33 13.12
N SER A 222 -6.78 -14.40 13.38
CA SER A 222 -6.28 -14.10 14.72
C SER A 222 -6.64 -12.68 15.21
N ASN A 223 -7.26 -11.85 14.37
CA ASN A 223 -7.56 -10.47 14.68
C ASN A 223 -8.78 -10.33 15.61
N LEU A 224 -8.73 -9.30 16.44
CA LEU A 224 -9.83 -8.85 17.28
C LEU A 224 -10.18 -7.41 16.91
N ALA A 225 -11.37 -7.21 16.37
CA ALA A 225 -11.78 -5.88 15.96
C ALA A 225 -13.30 -5.69 16.06
N LYS A 226 -13.71 -4.47 16.35
CA LYS A 226 -15.09 -4.01 16.27
C LYS A 226 -15.20 -2.92 15.22
N TYR A 227 -16.18 -3.07 14.33
CA TYR A 227 -16.44 -2.14 13.24
C TYR A 227 -17.89 -1.69 13.23
N ASN A 228 -18.10 -0.42 12.93
CA ASN A 228 -19.41 0.14 12.63
C ASN A 228 -19.34 0.85 11.28
N ILE A 229 -20.30 0.58 10.41
CA ILE A 229 -20.56 1.45 9.26
C ILE A 229 -21.83 2.22 9.52
N TYR A 230 -21.79 3.53 9.24
CA TYR A 230 -22.97 4.39 9.21
C TYR A 230 -23.26 4.62 7.72
N LEU A 231 -24.38 4.09 7.26
CA LEU A 231 -24.71 4.00 5.83
C LEU A 231 -26.12 4.48 5.57
N ASN A 232 -26.29 5.38 4.59
CA ASN A 232 -27.61 5.80 4.10
C ASN A 232 -27.53 6.20 2.63
N GLY A 233 -28.68 6.43 2.00
CA GLY A 233 -28.76 6.92 0.65
C GLY A 233 -28.01 8.26 0.48
N LYS A 234 -27.62 8.55 -0.76
CA LYS A 234 -26.83 9.74 -1.11
C LYS A 234 -27.49 11.04 -0.62
N ASN A 235 -26.70 11.88 0.01
CA ASN A 235 -27.07 13.26 0.35
C ASN A 235 -25.86 14.17 0.13
N GLU A 236 -25.89 14.99 -0.91
CA GLU A 236 -24.80 15.91 -1.27
C GLU A 236 -24.57 17.00 -0.21
N ASN A 237 -25.61 17.40 0.51
CA ASN A 237 -25.51 18.50 1.49
C ASN A 237 -24.63 18.15 2.68
N ILE A 238 -24.44 16.85 2.98
CA ILE A 238 -23.63 16.39 4.12
C ILE A 238 -22.25 15.90 3.69
N LYS A 239 -21.99 15.73 2.41
CA LYS A 239 -20.79 15.10 1.84
C LYS A 239 -19.50 15.69 2.40
N THR A 240 -19.38 17.02 2.40
CA THR A 240 -18.17 17.71 2.87
C THR A 240 -17.94 17.54 4.36
N ALA A 241 -18.99 17.54 5.19
CA ALA A 241 -18.88 17.28 6.63
C ALA A 241 -18.47 15.82 6.90
N LEU A 242 -19.02 14.86 6.14
CA LEU A 242 -18.61 13.46 6.25
C LEU A 242 -17.14 13.27 5.83
N ALA A 243 -16.67 13.98 4.80
CA ALA A 243 -15.30 13.86 4.32
C ALA A 243 -14.23 14.26 5.34
N VAL A 244 -14.53 15.16 6.26
CA VAL A 244 -13.62 15.58 7.34
C VAL A 244 -13.71 14.69 8.58
N SER A 245 -14.77 13.90 8.72
CA SER A 245 -15.04 13.10 9.92
C SER A 245 -13.92 12.09 10.28
N PRO A 246 -13.28 11.37 9.34
CA PRO A 246 -12.20 10.45 9.71
C PRO A 246 -11.08 11.10 10.49
N TYR A 247 -10.71 12.31 10.10
CA TYR A 247 -9.64 13.07 10.76
C TYR A 247 -10.08 13.55 12.13
N LEU A 248 -11.27 14.11 12.26
CA LEU A 248 -11.82 14.60 13.55
C LEU A 248 -11.93 13.47 14.58
N TYR A 249 -12.22 12.24 14.15
CA TYR A 249 -12.39 11.11 15.05
C TYR A 249 -11.09 10.35 15.34
N THR A 250 -10.20 10.14 14.36
CA THR A 250 -9.11 9.17 14.50
C THR A 250 -7.70 9.72 14.32
N MET A 251 -7.54 11.00 13.97
CA MET A 251 -6.23 11.63 13.83
C MET A 251 -5.46 11.63 15.16
N GLN A 252 -4.22 11.20 15.15
CA GLN A 252 -3.34 11.27 16.32
C GLN A 252 -2.65 12.63 16.41
N PRO A 253 -2.58 13.24 17.59
CA PRO A 253 -3.18 12.83 18.87
C PRO A 253 -4.58 13.42 19.15
N SER A 254 -5.08 14.30 18.28
CA SER A 254 -6.26 15.13 18.55
C SER A 254 -7.60 14.47 18.26
N GLY A 255 -7.63 13.31 17.58
CA GLY A 255 -8.88 12.65 17.22
C GLY A 255 -9.67 12.15 18.43
N HIS A 256 -10.96 12.41 18.44
CA HIS A 256 -11.81 12.12 19.61
C HIS A 256 -11.78 10.64 20.02
N LEU A 257 -11.85 9.69 19.06
CA LEU A 257 -11.74 8.26 19.34
C LEU A 257 -10.32 7.85 19.73
N TYR A 258 -9.30 8.53 19.18
CA TYR A 258 -7.94 8.27 19.59
C TYR A 258 -7.76 8.60 21.09
N GLN A 259 -8.20 9.78 21.52
CA GLN A 259 -8.10 10.21 22.92
C GLN A 259 -8.95 9.35 23.86
N SER A 260 -10.20 9.08 23.49
CA SER A 260 -11.15 8.40 24.38
C SER A 260 -10.99 6.88 24.43
N ILE A 261 -10.39 6.26 23.40
CA ILE A 261 -10.27 4.80 23.26
C ILE A 261 -8.82 4.33 23.34
N VAL A 262 -7.91 4.98 22.58
CA VAL A 262 -6.51 4.52 22.49
C VAL A 262 -5.70 5.03 23.67
N GLU A 263 -5.74 6.31 23.97
CA GLU A 263 -4.98 6.88 25.12
C GLU A 263 -5.47 6.36 26.47
N THR A 264 -6.74 5.97 26.56
CA THR A 264 -7.30 5.33 27.77
C THR A 264 -6.99 3.84 27.89
N GLY A 265 -6.32 3.25 26.89
CA GLY A 265 -6.03 1.81 26.84
C GLY A 265 -7.27 0.93 26.67
N THR A 266 -8.39 1.47 26.20
CA THR A 266 -9.62 0.69 25.94
C THR A 266 -9.49 -0.18 24.70
N ALA A 267 -8.76 0.30 23.68
CA ALA A 267 -8.32 -0.49 22.53
C ALA A 267 -6.92 -0.07 22.09
N THR A 268 -6.29 -0.83 21.19
CA THR A 268 -4.92 -0.59 20.74
C THR A 268 -4.83 0.40 19.58
N ALA A 269 -5.89 0.47 18.76
CA ALA A 269 -5.96 1.40 17.63
C ALA A 269 -7.41 1.71 17.26
N VAL A 270 -7.61 2.88 16.65
CA VAL A 270 -8.87 3.28 16.00
C VAL A 270 -8.60 3.64 14.56
N GLN A 271 -9.60 3.44 13.71
CA GLN A 271 -9.52 3.78 12.29
C GLN A 271 -10.86 4.27 11.76
N SER A 272 -10.83 5.15 10.78
CA SER A 272 -12.02 5.65 10.12
C SER A 272 -11.73 5.97 8.66
N THR A 273 -12.73 5.82 7.82
CA THR A 273 -12.74 6.26 6.43
C THR A 273 -14.15 6.58 5.98
N THR A 274 -14.27 7.26 4.86
CA THR A 274 -15.56 7.54 4.22
C THR A 274 -15.58 6.96 2.81
N TRP A 275 -16.76 6.54 2.39
CA TRP A 275 -17.05 6.22 1.01
C TRP A 275 -18.29 7.00 0.60
N LEU A 276 -18.07 8.04 -0.19
CA LEU A 276 -19.09 9.02 -0.60
C LEU A 276 -19.30 8.89 -2.10
N ASP A 277 -20.29 8.11 -2.48
CA ASP A 277 -20.48 7.66 -3.85
C ASP A 277 -21.74 8.22 -4.50
N GLN A 278 -22.07 7.74 -5.72
CA GLN A 278 -23.19 8.19 -6.53
C GLN A 278 -24.54 7.84 -5.92
N ASP A 279 -24.62 6.75 -5.14
CA ASP A 279 -25.88 6.19 -4.64
C ASP A 279 -25.96 6.15 -3.11
N PHE A 280 -24.87 6.38 -2.41
CA PHE A 280 -24.84 6.31 -0.95
C PHE A 280 -23.76 7.21 -0.34
N ASN A 281 -23.91 7.45 0.96
CA ASN A 281 -22.87 7.97 1.84
C ASN A 281 -22.60 6.95 2.94
N MET A 282 -21.32 6.67 3.20
CA MET A 282 -20.89 5.78 4.27
C MET A 282 -19.75 6.39 5.07
N VAL A 283 -19.83 6.26 6.40
CA VAL A 283 -18.73 6.49 7.32
C VAL A 283 -18.41 5.17 8.02
N PHE A 284 -17.17 4.77 7.97
CA PHE A 284 -16.63 3.60 8.63
C PHE A 284 -15.87 4.02 9.88
N MET A 285 -16.12 3.34 11.00
CA MET A 285 -15.43 3.53 12.27
C MET A 285 -15.03 2.16 12.82
N GLY A 286 -13.78 2.03 13.26
CA GLY A 286 -13.26 0.76 13.77
C GLY A 286 -12.36 0.93 14.98
N ALA A 287 -12.34 -0.10 15.82
CA ALA A 287 -11.40 -0.27 16.92
C ALA A 287 -10.77 -1.66 16.88
N VAL A 288 -9.46 -1.72 16.97
CA VAL A 288 -8.67 -2.96 17.06
C VAL A 288 -8.21 -3.12 18.50
N TYR A 289 -8.33 -4.31 19.04
CA TYR A 289 -8.03 -4.57 20.46
C TYR A 289 -7.28 -5.90 20.64
N ALA A 290 -6.63 -6.07 21.80
CA ALA A 290 -5.92 -7.29 22.17
C ALA A 290 -6.83 -8.26 22.97
N PRO A 291 -6.47 -9.55 23.08
CA PRO A 291 -7.28 -10.57 23.76
C PRO A 291 -7.64 -10.26 25.22
N ASN A 292 -6.85 -9.45 25.91
CA ASN A 292 -7.04 -9.05 27.31
C ASN A 292 -8.01 -7.86 27.49
N HIS A 293 -8.54 -7.29 26.38
CA HIS A 293 -9.49 -6.19 26.46
C HIS A 293 -10.93 -6.70 26.60
N ASP A 294 -11.74 -5.93 27.31
CA ASP A 294 -13.19 -6.19 27.40
C ASP A 294 -13.91 -5.74 26.12
N VAL A 295 -14.33 -6.70 25.30
CA VAL A 295 -15.02 -6.47 24.03
C VAL A 295 -16.26 -5.58 24.18
N LYS A 296 -17.05 -5.74 25.26
CA LYS A 296 -18.24 -4.93 25.50
C LYS A 296 -17.87 -3.49 25.83
N LYS A 297 -16.76 -3.30 26.54
CA LYS A 297 -16.24 -1.95 26.83
C LYS A 297 -15.76 -1.27 25.55
N VAL A 298 -15.04 -1.99 24.69
CA VAL A 298 -14.60 -1.48 23.37
C VAL A 298 -15.81 -1.11 22.51
N GLU A 299 -16.81 -1.99 22.41
CA GLU A 299 -18.03 -1.72 21.66
C GLU A 299 -18.78 -0.50 22.18
N SER A 300 -18.99 -0.42 23.49
CA SER A 300 -19.66 0.71 24.12
C SER A 300 -18.89 2.01 23.91
N ALA A 301 -17.56 2.00 24.05
CA ALA A 301 -16.72 3.16 23.85
C ALA A 301 -16.76 3.66 22.40
N LEU A 302 -16.70 2.74 21.41
CA LEU A 302 -16.79 3.07 19.99
C LEU A 302 -18.16 3.69 19.64
N VAL A 303 -19.25 3.09 20.09
CA VAL A 303 -20.61 3.59 19.85
C VAL A 303 -20.82 4.94 20.54
N THR A 304 -20.46 5.05 21.82
CA THR A 304 -20.66 6.30 22.58
C THR A 304 -19.76 7.41 22.04
N GLY A 305 -18.52 7.10 21.69
CA GLY A 305 -17.58 8.07 21.14
C GLY A 305 -17.96 8.60 19.75
N VAL A 306 -18.81 7.89 19.01
CA VAL A 306 -19.31 8.34 17.71
C VAL A 306 -20.69 9.01 17.84
N GLU A 307 -21.66 8.34 18.49
CA GLU A 307 -23.05 8.78 18.52
C GLU A 307 -23.36 9.81 19.62
N LYS A 308 -22.45 10.00 20.57
CA LYS A 308 -22.57 10.97 21.66
C LYS A 308 -21.31 11.83 21.79
N THR A 309 -20.63 12.05 20.68
CA THR A 309 -19.41 12.87 20.64
C THR A 309 -19.73 14.30 21.09
N PRO A 310 -18.93 14.90 21.94
CA PRO A 310 -18.97 16.35 22.18
C PRO A 310 -18.75 17.11 20.87
N SER A 311 -19.36 18.28 20.74
CA SER A 311 -19.21 19.13 19.57
C SER A 311 -17.74 19.47 19.31
N PHE A 312 -17.30 19.31 18.07
CA PHE A 312 -15.99 19.77 17.61
C PHE A 312 -15.91 21.30 17.64
N ASN A 313 -14.71 21.83 17.72
CA ASN A 313 -14.42 23.25 17.74
C ASN A 313 -13.68 23.76 16.50
N GLU A 314 -13.54 25.08 16.36
CA GLU A 314 -12.88 25.70 15.20
C GLU A 314 -11.40 25.31 15.06
N VAL A 315 -10.69 25.09 16.17
CA VAL A 315 -9.26 24.71 16.13
C VAL A 315 -9.10 23.33 15.51
N GLU A 316 -9.94 22.37 15.91
CA GLU A 316 -9.94 21.01 15.37
C GLU A 316 -10.29 20.99 13.87
N LEU A 317 -11.34 21.71 13.47
CA LEU A 317 -11.72 21.80 12.06
C LEU A 317 -10.65 22.47 11.19
N ASN A 318 -10.03 23.56 11.68
CA ASN A 318 -8.99 24.26 10.94
C ASN A 318 -7.71 23.41 10.80
N ARG A 319 -7.39 22.59 11.82
CA ARG A 319 -6.31 21.61 11.73
C ARG A 319 -6.56 20.60 10.58
N VAL A 320 -7.76 20.04 10.51
CA VAL A 320 -8.16 19.12 9.44
C VAL A 320 -8.12 19.78 8.07
N LYS A 321 -8.67 21.01 7.95
CA LYS A 321 -8.60 21.79 6.69
C LYS A 321 -7.16 22.00 6.23
N SER A 322 -6.25 22.33 7.15
CA SER A 322 -4.82 22.53 6.86
C SER A 322 -4.16 21.23 6.40
N MET A 323 -4.45 20.10 7.03
CA MET A 323 -3.95 18.79 6.59
C MET A 323 -4.42 18.42 5.18
N ILE A 324 -5.71 18.58 4.91
CA ILE A 324 -6.28 18.30 3.58
C ILE A 324 -5.64 19.19 2.53
N LYS A 325 -5.47 20.49 2.83
CA LYS A 325 -4.78 21.43 1.93
C LYS A 325 -3.35 20.98 1.62
N ASN A 326 -2.57 20.59 2.64
CA ASN A 326 -1.20 20.11 2.44
C ASN A 326 -1.15 18.82 1.60
N ALA A 327 -2.09 17.89 1.83
CA ALA A 327 -2.20 16.68 1.03
C ALA A 327 -2.53 16.97 -0.45
N GLN A 328 -3.40 17.95 -0.71
CA GLN A 328 -3.75 18.39 -2.06
C GLN A 328 -2.58 19.05 -2.79
N GLU A 329 -1.83 19.93 -2.11
CA GLU A 329 -0.63 20.53 -2.68
C GLU A 329 0.40 19.48 -3.06
N SER A 330 0.58 18.46 -2.22
CA SER A 330 1.44 17.29 -2.55
C SER A 330 0.89 16.48 -3.73
N MET A 331 -0.42 16.27 -3.80
CA MET A 331 -1.07 15.54 -4.91
C MET A 331 -0.77 16.21 -6.26
N PHE A 332 -0.83 17.54 -6.35
CA PHE A 332 -0.55 18.26 -7.60
C PHE A 332 0.93 18.17 -8.05
N SER A 333 1.80 17.63 -7.24
CA SER A 333 3.17 17.34 -7.64
C SER A 333 3.34 15.99 -8.36
N SER A 334 2.29 15.14 -8.38
CA SER A 334 2.33 13.79 -8.95
C SER A 334 1.33 13.63 -10.10
N ALA A 335 1.84 13.27 -11.28
CA ALA A 335 1.02 12.95 -12.45
C ALA A 335 0.04 11.81 -12.17
N THR A 336 0.50 10.77 -11.47
CA THR A 336 -0.32 9.62 -11.10
C THR A 336 -1.44 10.02 -10.14
N ALA A 337 -1.15 10.84 -9.13
CA ALA A 337 -2.15 11.27 -8.15
C ALA A 337 -3.21 12.20 -8.79
N VAL A 338 -2.80 13.14 -9.63
CA VAL A 338 -3.73 14.02 -10.39
C VAL A 338 -4.58 13.19 -11.34
N GLY A 339 -3.98 12.28 -12.10
CA GLY A 339 -4.70 11.43 -13.04
C GLY A 339 -5.68 10.49 -12.33
N GLY A 340 -5.30 9.92 -11.17
CA GLY A 340 -6.17 9.11 -10.32
C GLY A 340 -7.37 9.91 -9.83
N MET A 341 -7.14 11.09 -9.25
CA MET A 341 -8.19 12.01 -8.80
C MET A 341 -9.16 12.36 -9.93
N LEU A 342 -8.66 12.75 -11.08
CA LEU A 342 -9.52 13.05 -12.24
C LEU A 342 -10.35 11.84 -12.67
N SER A 343 -9.76 10.65 -12.67
CA SER A 343 -10.45 9.39 -12.99
C SER A 343 -11.59 9.08 -12.01
N ASP A 344 -11.41 9.39 -10.73
CA ASP A 344 -12.46 9.21 -9.72
C ASP A 344 -13.62 10.20 -9.92
N TYR A 345 -13.32 11.46 -10.29
CA TYR A 345 -14.36 12.43 -10.64
C TYR A 345 -15.08 12.13 -11.97
N VAL A 346 -14.41 11.47 -12.92
CA VAL A 346 -15.09 10.91 -14.10
C VAL A 346 -16.22 9.98 -13.70
N VAL A 347 -16.00 9.15 -12.69
CA VAL A 347 -16.98 8.17 -12.21
C VAL A 347 -17.99 8.84 -11.28
N SER A 348 -17.54 9.49 -10.20
CA SER A 348 -18.39 9.97 -9.10
C SER A 348 -19.19 11.24 -9.44
N ALA A 349 -18.68 12.08 -10.34
CA ALA A 349 -19.31 13.35 -10.74
C ALA A 349 -19.84 13.33 -12.17
N ASN A 350 -20.12 12.14 -12.73
CA ASN A 350 -20.65 11.98 -14.09
C ASN A 350 -19.82 12.74 -15.15
N SER A 351 -18.50 12.60 -15.09
CA SER A 351 -17.49 13.23 -15.94
C SER A 351 -17.31 14.75 -15.75
N ASP A 352 -17.94 15.37 -14.75
CA ASP A 352 -17.69 16.77 -14.39
C ASP A 352 -16.46 16.87 -13.46
N TRP A 353 -15.27 16.90 -14.03
CA TRP A 353 -14.02 17.08 -13.27
C TRP A 353 -13.96 18.43 -12.53
N THR A 354 -14.78 19.42 -12.93
CA THR A 354 -14.80 20.73 -12.23
C THR A 354 -15.44 20.63 -10.85
N GLN A 355 -16.16 19.54 -10.57
CA GLN A 355 -16.70 19.25 -9.24
C GLN A 355 -15.62 19.21 -8.16
N TYR A 356 -14.40 18.78 -8.48
CA TYR A 356 -13.27 18.86 -7.58
C TYR A 356 -13.08 20.25 -6.97
N PHE A 357 -13.10 21.29 -7.80
CA PHE A 357 -12.90 22.68 -7.32
C PHE A 357 -14.08 23.17 -6.50
N LYS A 358 -15.29 22.76 -6.83
CA LYS A 358 -16.50 23.07 -6.04
C LYS A 358 -16.43 22.41 -4.66
N ASP A 359 -16.03 21.14 -4.61
CA ASP A 359 -15.84 20.40 -3.34
C ASP A 359 -14.75 21.07 -2.48
N GLN A 360 -13.66 21.54 -3.08
CA GLN A 360 -12.63 22.31 -2.38
C GLN A 360 -13.14 23.63 -1.82
N GLN A 361 -13.93 24.36 -2.59
CA GLN A 361 -14.54 25.60 -2.14
C GLN A 361 -15.52 25.35 -0.97
N GLN A 362 -16.33 24.31 -1.07
CA GLN A 362 -17.23 23.91 0.01
C GLN A 362 -16.46 23.52 1.29
N LEU A 363 -15.35 22.82 1.17
CA LEU A 363 -14.49 22.50 2.31
C LEU A 363 -13.95 23.75 3.00
N GLN A 364 -13.50 24.75 2.23
CA GLN A 364 -13.01 26.00 2.81
C GLN A 364 -14.12 26.78 3.54
N GLN A 365 -15.33 26.74 3.02
CA GLN A 365 -16.50 27.45 3.57
C GLN A 365 -17.19 26.66 4.70
N LEU A 366 -16.85 25.41 4.90
CA LEU A 366 -17.47 24.54 5.90
C LEU A 366 -17.27 25.11 7.30
N SER A 367 -18.37 25.39 8.03
CA SER A 367 -18.34 25.87 9.41
C SER A 367 -18.35 24.70 10.41
N VAL A 368 -17.85 24.95 11.61
CA VAL A 368 -17.89 23.94 12.67
C VAL A 368 -19.33 23.60 13.09
N THR A 369 -20.22 24.57 13.03
CA THR A 369 -21.67 24.37 13.29
C THR A 369 -22.27 23.40 12.27
N ASP A 370 -21.97 23.60 10.98
CA ASP A 370 -22.42 22.66 9.93
C ASP A 370 -21.85 21.26 10.14
N VAL A 371 -20.56 21.15 10.49
CA VAL A 371 -19.93 19.84 10.76
C VAL A 371 -20.67 19.13 11.89
N ASN A 372 -20.81 19.76 13.04
CA ASN A 372 -21.45 19.15 14.20
C ASN A 372 -22.88 18.71 13.90
N GLN A 373 -23.69 19.61 13.34
CA GLN A 373 -25.08 19.27 13.03
C GLN A 373 -25.19 18.11 12.03
N ARG A 374 -24.40 18.13 10.95
CA ARG A 374 -24.49 17.10 9.90
C ARG A 374 -23.93 15.76 10.37
N LEU A 375 -22.93 15.74 11.25
CA LEU A 375 -22.44 14.51 11.84
C LEU A 375 -23.46 13.95 12.85
N ASP A 376 -24.07 14.78 13.68
CA ASP A 376 -25.14 14.37 14.60
C ASP A 376 -26.35 13.79 13.86
N ASP A 377 -26.72 14.36 12.70
CA ASP A 377 -27.82 13.88 11.87
C ASP A 377 -27.50 12.55 11.14
N PHE A 378 -26.22 12.30 10.85
CA PHE A 378 -25.83 11.12 10.08
C PHE A 378 -25.31 9.96 10.92
N LEU A 379 -24.56 10.22 11.98
CA LEU A 379 -23.95 9.18 12.83
C LEU A 379 -24.93 8.72 13.94
N VAL A 380 -26.05 8.18 13.53
CA VAL A 380 -27.18 7.76 14.38
C VAL A 380 -27.35 6.24 14.36
N PRO A 381 -27.98 5.65 15.41
CA PRO A 381 -28.20 4.20 15.49
C PRO A 381 -28.95 3.62 14.27
N GLU A 382 -29.86 4.38 13.66
CA GLU A 382 -30.68 3.99 12.50
C GLU A 382 -29.82 3.79 11.23
N HIS A 383 -28.66 4.43 11.15
CA HIS A 383 -27.74 4.28 10.03
C HIS A 383 -26.65 3.24 10.31
N ARG A 384 -26.51 2.77 11.56
CA ARG A 384 -25.41 1.89 11.98
C ARG A 384 -25.68 0.42 11.62
N ILE A 385 -24.68 -0.21 11.03
CA ILE A 385 -24.51 -1.67 10.94
C ILE A 385 -23.20 -2.02 11.63
N SER A 386 -23.23 -2.97 12.54
CA SER A 386 -22.09 -3.31 13.39
C SER A 386 -21.52 -4.68 13.05
N GLY A 387 -20.21 -4.79 13.05
CA GLY A 387 -19.48 -6.00 12.80
C GLY A 387 -18.41 -6.28 13.85
N THR A 388 -18.20 -7.55 14.16
CA THR A 388 -17.16 -7.99 15.09
C THR A 388 -16.32 -9.07 14.42
N ILE A 389 -15.01 -8.94 14.50
CA ILE A 389 -14.05 -9.98 14.10
C ILE A 389 -13.51 -10.61 15.36
N LEU A 390 -13.61 -11.93 15.45
CA LEU A 390 -13.09 -12.77 16.52
C LEU A 390 -12.15 -13.82 15.93
N PRO A 391 -11.21 -14.36 16.72
CA PRO A 391 -10.35 -15.45 16.27
C PRO A 391 -11.14 -16.69 15.86
N THR A 392 -10.55 -17.52 15.00
CA THR A 392 -11.08 -18.82 14.64
C THR A 392 -11.20 -19.70 15.90
N PRO A 393 -12.37 -20.32 16.18
CA PRO A 393 -12.54 -21.23 17.31
C PRO A 393 -11.66 -22.48 17.21
N GLU A 394 -11.14 -22.95 18.33
CA GLU A 394 -10.21 -24.11 18.40
C GLU A 394 -10.80 -25.43 17.86
N ASP A 395 -12.10 -25.65 18.02
CA ASP A 395 -12.79 -26.82 17.47
C ASP A 395 -12.85 -26.79 15.93
N GLN A 396 -13.02 -25.61 15.34
CA GLN A 396 -12.98 -25.42 13.89
C GLN A 396 -11.55 -25.56 13.34
N LYS A 397 -10.53 -25.12 14.07
CA LYS A 397 -9.13 -25.32 13.70
C LYS A 397 -8.83 -26.81 13.51
N LYS A 398 -9.21 -27.67 14.46
CA LYS A 398 -8.98 -29.11 14.41
C LYS A 398 -9.75 -29.82 13.29
N ALA A 399 -11.00 -29.43 13.02
CA ALA A 399 -11.81 -30.02 11.95
C ALA A 399 -11.24 -29.73 10.56
N LEU A 400 -10.71 -28.56 10.39
CA LEU A 400 -10.12 -28.11 9.15
C LEU A 400 -8.73 -28.78 8.91
N GLU A 401 -7.88 -29.02 9.93
CA GLU A 401 -6.62 -29.80 9.86
C GLU A 401 -6.85 -31.24 9.32
N GLN A 402 -7.97 -31.84 9.65
CA GLN A 402 -8.35 -33.17 9.16
C GLN A 402 -8.81 -33.16 7.68
N ALA A 403 -9.44 -32.07 7.22
CA ALA A 403 -9.93 -31.94 5.85
C ALA A 403 -8.80 -31.65 4.82
N ALA A 404 -7.77 -30.91 5.21
CA ALA A 404 -6.63 -30.58 4.35
C ALA A 404 -5.78 -31.80 3.97
N ALA A 405 -5.74 -32.83 4.85
CA ALA A 405 -5.02 -34.08 4.61
C ALA A 405 -5.68 -35.00 3.57
N ALA A 406 -6.91 -34.74 3.15
CA ALA A 406 -7.75 -35.67 2.40
C ALA A 406 -7.99 -35.37 0.90
N THR A 407 -7.47 -34.26 0.34
CA THR A 407 -7.84 -33.84 -1.03
C THR A 407 -6.72 -34.10 -2.07
N PRO A 408 -6.88 -35.01 -3.04
CA PRO A 408 -5.92 -35.23 -4.11
C PRO A 408 -6.02 -34.15 -5.19
N ALA A 409 -4.87 -33.74 -5.74
CA ALA A 409 -4.74 -32.74 -6.81
C ALA A 409 -5.16 -33.33 -8.18
N LYS A 410 -6.04 -32.63 -8.90
CA LYS A 410 -6.32 -32.87 -10.32
C LYS A 410 -5.37 -32.04 -11.17
N THR A 411 -4.69 -32.68 -12.13
CA THR A 411 -3.87 -32.05 -13.16
C THR A 411 -4.77 -31.51 -14.28
N LEU A 412 -4.50 -30.27 -14.70
CA LEU A 412 -5.04 -29.70 -15.93
C LEU A 412 -3.93 -29.75 -16.99
N ASP A 413 -4.19 -30.48 -18.07
CA ASP A 413 -3.33 -30.46 -19.28
C ASP A 413 -3.62 -29.18 -20.06
N GLN A 414 -2.61 -28.32 -20.20
CA GLN A 414 -2.67 -27.17 -21.13
C GLN A 414 -1.53 -27.24 -22.13
N GLN A 415 -1.86 -26.94 -23.41
CA GLN A 415 -0.92 -26.90 -24.51
C GLN A 415 0.01 -25.68 -24.39
N ALA A 416 1.29 -25.90 -24.63
CA ALA A 416 2.30 -24.85 -24.70
C ALA A 416 1.99 -23.85 -25.82
N VAL A 417 2.04 -22.57 -25.53
CA VAL A 417 1.97 -21.47 -26.52
C VAL A 417 3.36 -21.32 -27.13
N ALA A 418 3.43 -21.19 -28.46
CA ALA A 418 4.70 -21.04 -29.18
C ALA A 418 5.35 -19.67 -28.90
N GLU A 419 6.65 -19.66 -28.60
CA GLU A 419 7.42 -18.42 -28.43
C GLU A 419 7.58 -17.70 -29.78
N GLU A 420 7.34 -16.38 -29.81
CA GLU A 420 7.58 -15.54 -30.99
C GLU A 420 9.07 -15.20 -31.15
N PRO A 421 9.55 -14.96 -32.40
CA PRO A 421 10.94 -14.62 -32.66
C PRO A 421 11.32 -13.27 -32.02
N LEU A 422 12.41 -13.28 -31.27
CA LEU A 422 13.00 -12.09 -30.65
C LEU A 422 13.54 -11.13 -31.71
N LYS A 423 13.45 -9.81 -31.49
CA LYS A 423 14.17 -8.80 -32.28
C LYS A 423 15.68 -9.03 -32.19
N ASP A 424 16.43 -8.57 -33.20
CA ASP A 424 17.89 -8.62 -33.18
C ASP A 424 18.46 -7.98 -31.91
N VAL A 425 19.29 -8.72 -31.19
CA VAL A 425 19.95 -8.33 -29.95
C VAL A 425 20.71 -6.99 -30.09
N SER A 426 21.19 -6.65 -31.28
CA SER A 426 21.90 -5.40 -31.57
C SER A 426 21.00 -4.16 -31.41
N ALA A 427 19.72 -4.23 -31.74
CA ALA A 427 18.77 -3.14 -31.58
C ALA A 427 18.51 -2.83 -30.09
N TYR A 428 18.34 -3.86 -29.28
CA TYR A 428 18.20 -3.70 -27.82
C TYR A 428 19.47 -3.14 -27.17
N LYS A 429 20.66 -3.60 -27.61
CA LYS A 429 21.93 -3.06 -27.09
C LYS A 429 22.09 -1.57 -27.35
N ALA A 430 21.67 -1.09 -28.51
CA ALA A 430 21.76 0.34 -28.85
C ALA A 430 20.79 1.17 -27.98
N GLU A 431 19.59 0.68 -27.78
CA GLU A 431 18.56 1.33 -26.91
C GLU A 431 19.03 1.41 -25.47
N VAL A 432 19.45 0.28 -24.89
CA VAL A 432 19.98 0.20 -23.52
C VAL A 432 21.21 1.09 -23.34
N ALA A 433 22.13 1.13 -24.31
CA ALA A 433 23.29 2.00 -24.28
C ALA A 433 22.91 3.50 -24.22
N GLY A 434 21.81 3.88 -24.87
CA GLY A 434 21.24 5.23 -24.79
C GLY A 434 20.76 5.57 -23.38
N TYR A 435 20.01 4.68 -22.74
CA TYR A 435 19.52 4.88 -21.37
C TYR A 435 20.68 4.92 -20.35
N VAL A 436 21.64 4.00 -20.45
CA VAL A 436 22.82 3.98 -19.58
C VAL A 436 23.61 5.29 -19.69
N LYS A 437 23.80 5.80 -20.91
CA LYS A 437 24.51 7.07 -21.14
C LYS A 437 23.77 8.26 -20.49
N SER A 438 22.47 8.37 -20.66
CA SER A 438 21.67 9.45 -20.10
C SER A 438 21.63 9.40 -18.58
N SER A 439 21.47 8.21 -18.00
CA SER A 439 21.49 8.00 -16.54
C SER A 439 22.83 8.36 -15.95
N LYS A 440 23.95 7.94 -16.57
CA LYS A 440 25.30 8.29 -16.15
C LYS A 440 25.53 9.81 -16.16
N GLN A 441 25.13 10.50 -17.22
CA GLN A 441 25.23 11.95 -17.32
C GLN A 441 24.44 12.67 -16.22
N TYR A 442 23.23 12.18 -15.91
CA TYR A 442 22.42 12.72 -14.83
C TYR A 442 23.10 12.55 -13.47
N LEU A 443 23.57 11.33 -13.14
CA LEU A 443 24.28 11.03 -11.89
C LEU A 443 25.56 11.87 -11.73
N GLU A 444 26.37 11.99 -12.78
CA GLU A 444 27.58 12.82 -12.77
C GLU A 444 27.26 14.31 -12.57
N SER A 445 26.15 14.79 -13.12
CA SER A 445 25.68 16.16 -12.92
C SER A 445 25.21 16.40 -11.48
N ALA A 446 24.45 15.46 -10.92
CA ALA A 446 23.98 15.51 -9.54
C ALA A 446 25.16 15.48 -8.57
N GLU A 447 26.14 14.57 -8.78
CA GLU A 447 27.32 14.41 -7.93
C GLU A 447 28.15 15.71 -7.85
N LYS A 448 28.32 16.44 -8.95
CA LYS A 448 29.02 17.74 -8.97
C LYS A 448 28.34 18.81 -8.11
N GLN A 449 27.04 18.68 -7.85
CA GLN A 449 26.29 19.65 -7.06
C GLN A 449 26.25 19.29 -5.57
N ILE A 450 26.52 18.03 -5.21
CA ILE A 450 26.49 17.57 -3.82
C ILE A 450 27.72 18.07 -3.08
N GLN A 451 27.50 18.82 -2.00
CA GLN A 451 28.55 19.30 -1.11
C GLN A 451 28.67 18.38 0.10
N ARG A 452 29.74 17.60 0.15
CA ARG A 452 30.06 16.69 1.26
C ARG A 452 31.10 17.27 2.21
N GLY A 453 31.04 16.82 3.47
CA GLY A 453 32.02 17.19 4.47
C GLY A 453 31.79 16.56 5.82
N LYS A 454 32.60 16.96 6.81
CA LYS A 454 32.49 16.51 8.20
C LYS A 454 32.42 17.70 9.14
N LEU A 455 31.67 17.60 10.21
CA LEU A 455 31.69 18.50 11.35
C LEU A 455 32.86 18.15 12.27
N LYS A 456 33.16 19.05 13.22
CA LYS A 456 34.28 18.84 14.16
C LYS A 456 34.17 17.54 14.99
N ASN A 457 32.99 17.12 15.29
CA ASN A 457 32.71 15.88 16.02
C ASN A 457 32.75 14.59 15.18
N GLY A 458 32.99 14.69 13.88
CA GLY A 458 33.04 13.54 12.98
C GLY A 458 31.76 13.29 12.18
N MET A 459 30.61 13.89 12.56
CA MET A 459 29.35 13.78 11.80
C MET A 459 29.57 14.13 10.34
N GLN A 460 29.12 13.27 9.43
CA GLN A 460 29.22 13.49 7.99
C GLN A 460 27.97 14.20 7.48
N TYR A 461 28.14 15.03 6.45
CA TYR A 461 27.00 15.66 5.76
C TYR A 461 27.12 15.59 4.25
N ALA A 462 25.96 15.49 3.58
CA ALA A 462 25.80 15.66 2.15
C ALA A 462 24.67 16.66 1.90
N LEU A 463 24.96 17.77 1.22
CA LEU A 463 23.98 18.81 0.91
C LEU A 463 23.80 18.87 -0.61
N TYR A 464 22.59 18.62 -1.06
CA TYR A 464 22.22 18.65 -2.47
C TYR A 464 21.20 19.77 -2.73
N PRO A 465 21.66 20.98 -3.12
CA PRO A 465 20.76 22.06 -3.52
C PRO A 465 20.09 21.68 -4.85
N SER A 466 18.79 21.46 -4.82
CA SER A 466 18.02 21.05 -5.98
C SER A 466 16.57 21.54 -5.88
N THR A 467 15.88 21.58 -7.01
CA THR A 467 14.45 21.82 -7.03
C THR A 467 13.74 20.46 -6.89
N THR A 468 13.02 20.27 -5.81
CA THR A 468 12.21 19.07 -5.58
C THR A 468 10.86 19.17 -6.31
N ARG A 469 10.26 18.03 -6.59
CA ARG A 469 9.01 17.95 -7.34
C ARG A 469 7.84 18.67 -6.63
N ASP A 470 7.78 18.54 -5.32
CA ASP A 470 6.71 19.04 -4.46
C ASP A 470 7.08 20.34 -3.71
N ASP A 471 8.15 21.01 -4.12
CA ASP A 471 8.68 22.22 -3.50
C ASP A 471 9.00 22.05 -1.99
N LYS A 472 9.30 20.81 -1.57
CA LYS A 472 9.72 20.49 -0.21
C LYS A 472 11.23 20.27 -0.11
N THR A 473 11.74 20.46 1.08
CA THR A 473 13.11 20.10 1.46
C THR A 473 13.08 18.91 2.39
N TYR A 474 14.00 18.00 2.17
CA TYR A 474 14.12 16.71 2.85
C TYR A 474 15.43 16.63 3.59
N ALA A 475 15.42 16.21 4.84
CA ALA A 475 16.62 15.84 5.57
C ALA A 475 16.46 14.45 6.17
N THR A 476 17.51 13.65 6.08
CA THR A 476 17.59 12.35 6.76
C THR A 476 18.84 12.33 7.63
N ILE A 477 18.65 12.03 8.92
CA ILE A 477 19.74 11.88 9.88
C ILE A 477 19.79 10.41 10.28
N SER A 478 20.84 9.70 9.87
CA SER A 478 21.11 8.33 10.30
C SER A 478 22.12 8.37 11.45
N ILE A 479 21.71 7.88 12.59
CA ILE A 479 22.53 7.85 13.81
C ILE A 479 22.86 6.41 14.08
N ASP A 480 24.11 6.00 13.81
CA ASP A 480 24.60 4.68 14.11
C ASP A 480 25.35 4.71 15.45
N PHE A 481 25.19 3.69 16.29
CA PHE A 481 25.84 3.65 17.59
C PHE A 481 26.02 2.21 18.12
N GLY A 482 26.88 2.07 19.12
CA GLY A 482 27.11 0.83 19.81
C GLY A 482 27.95 -0.18 19.03
N THR A 483 28.02 -1.37 19.58
CA THR A 483 28.64 -2.58 19.03
C THR A 483 27.67 -3.74 19.23
N ALA A 484 27.84 -4.88 18.57
CA ALA A 484 27.00 -6.06 18.77
C ALA A 484 26.96 -6.47 20.25
N GLU A 485 28.08 -6.37 20.97
CA GLU A 485 28.15 -6.65 22.42
C GLU A 485 27.39 -5.61 23.24
N SER A 486 27.60 -4.31 22.98
CA SER A 486 26.95 -3.23 23.76
C SER A 486 25.45 -3.13 23.54
N LEU A 487 24.96 -3.61 22.39
CA LEU A 487 23.53 -3.67 22.03
C LEU A 487 22.88 -5.03 22.29
N PHE A 488 23.61 -5.99 22.84
CA PHE A 488 23.05 -7.31 23.16
C PHE A 488 21.84 -7.19 24.11
N ASN A 489 20.71 -7.83 23.78
CA ASN A 489 19.41 -7.72 24.44
C ASN A 489 18.81 -6.30 24.47
N LYS A 490 19.08 -5.47 23.44
CA LYS A 490 18.57 -4.08 23.42
C LYS A 490 17.79 -3.72 22.15
N ALA A 491 17.55 -4.67 21.25
CA ALA A 491 16.79 -4.39 20.01
C ALA A 491 15.42 -3.76 20.31
N GLU A 492 14.65 -4.32 21.22
CA GLU A 492 13.31 -3.84 21.58
C GLU A 492 13.35 -2.49 22.33
N LEU A 493 14.41 -2.25 23.10
CA LEU A 493 14.61 -0.93 23.72
C LEU A 493 14.96 0.12 22.66
N LEU A 494 15.69 -0.24 21.63
CA LEU A 494 16.01 0.64 20.51
C LEU A 494 14.74 1.01 19.74
N ASP A 495 13.87 0.03 19.46
CA ASP A 495 12.56 0.27 18.83
C ASP A 495 11.69 1.20 19.67
N LEU A 496 11.53 0.91 20.98
CA LEU A 496 10.78 1.76 21.90
C LEU A 496 11.36 3.18 21.94
N THR A 497 12.70 3.32 21.94
CA THR A 497 13.34 4.64 21.91
C THR A 497 12.97 5.38 20.65
N SER A 498 13.04 4.74 19.48
CA SER A 498 12.72 5.35 18.20
C SER A 498 11.26 5.86 18.15
N TYR A 499 10.31 5.04 18.63
CA TYR A 499 8.89 5.41 18.66
C TYR A 499 8.57 6.54 19.62
N LEU A 500 9.38 6.74 20.66
CA LEU A 500 9.15 7.74 21.70
C LEU A 500 9.85 9.07 21.45
N LEU A 501 10.85 9.14 20.58
CA LEU A 501 11.69 10.34 20.36
C LEU A 501 10.89 11.59 19.97
N LEU A 502 9.84 11.44 19.19
CA LEU A 502 9.02 12.56 18.67
C LEU A 502 7.63 12.61 19.32
N ARG A 503 7.50 12.14 20.56
CA ARG A 503 6.18 12.16 21.24
C ARG A 503 6.04 13.27 22.27
N ALA A 504 7.12 13.70 22.87
CA ALA A 504 7.15 14.89 23.73
C ALA A 504 8.59 15.34 23.98
N SER A 505 8.77 16.60 24.24
CA SER A 505 10.02 17.18 24.73
C SER A 505 9.78 18.02 25.97
N THR A 506 10.86 18.57 26.53
CA THR A 506 10.75 19.46 27.69
C THR A 506 9.92 20.73 27.43
N GLN A 507 9.75 21.12 26.17
CA GLN A 507 9.04 22.32 25.74
C GLN A 507 7.74 22.04 25.00
N TYR A 508 7.63 20.88 24.34
CA TYR A 508 6.55 20.60 23.38
C TYR A 508 5.85 19.27 23.70
N SER A 509 4.53 19.33 23.74
CA SER A 509 3.67 18.15 23.80
C SER A 509 3.59 17.43 22.45
N LEU A 510 3.01 16.21 22.41
CA LEU A 510 2.71 15.49 21.19
C LEU A 510 1.81 16.31 20.24
N GLN A 511 0.84 17.06 20.80
CA GLN A 511 -0.04 17.93 20.02
C GLN A 511 0.73 19.09 19.39
N ASP A 512 1.65 19.72 20.11
CA ASP A 512 2.48 20.80 19.57
C ASP A 512 3.34 20.29 18.40
N ILE A 513 3.92 19.09 18.54
CA ILE A 513 4.72 18.45 17.47
C ILE A 513 3.86 18.18 16.24
N ALA A 514 2.64 17.70 16.41
CA ALA A 514 1.71 17.47 15.31
C ALA A 514 1.30 18.79 14.63
N ASP A 515 0.98 19.83 15.40
CA ASP A 515 0.58 21.13 14.87
C ASP A 515 1.71 21.83 14.10
N HIS A 516 2.96 21.78 14.60
CA HIS A 516 4.13 22.26 13.87
C HIS A 516 4.37 21.49 12.55
N SER A 517 4.13 20.18 12.55
CA SER A 517 4.23 19.36 11.33
C SER A 517 3.20 19.78 10.27
N ILE A 518 1.96 20.05 10.69
CA ILE A 518 0.89 20.53 9.80
C ILE A 518 1.23 21.94 9.26
N ASP A 519 1.69 22.85 10.11
CA ASP A 519 2.08 24.22 9.69
C ASP A 519 3.27 24.19 8.71
N ALA A 520 4.23 23.29 8.93
CA ALA A 520 5.36 23.08 8.03
C ALA A 520 4.97 22.46 6.68
N GLY A 521 3.76 21.95 6.56
CA GLY A 521 3.32 21.20 5.37
C GLY A 521 4.11 19.92 5.14
N GLY A 522 4.60 19.30 6.22
CA GLY A 522 5.48 18.14 6.19
C GLY A 522 5.35 17.29 7.45
N GLY A 523 6.47 16.85 8.00
CA GLY A 523 6.52 16.08 9.23
C GLY A 523 7.92 15.57 9.55
N ALA A 524 8.02 14.96 10.74
CA ALA A 524 9.21 14.26 11.17
C ALA A 524 8.86 12.85 11.64
N SER A 525 9.78 11.91 11.42
CA SER A 525 9.64 10.53 11.89
C SER A 525 10.98 9.99 12.37
N ALA A 526 10.93 9.04 13.30
CA ALA A 526 12.09 8.30 13.78
C ALA A 526 11.79 6.81 13.69
N SER A 527 12.77 6.04 13.27
CA SER A 527 12.67 4.57 13.16
C SER A 527 13.99 3.91 13.46
N SER A 528 13.96 2.74 14.10
CA SER A 528 15.15 1.89 14.26
C SER A 528 15.62 1.37 12.90
N ASN A 529 16.96 1.28 12.72
CA ASN A 529 17.60 0.71 11.52
C ASN A 529 18.47 -0.52 11.84
N GLY A 530 18.19 -1.18 12.96
CA GLY A 530 18.95 -2.31 13.45
C GLY A 530 19.99 -1.91 14.51
N ASN A 531 21.00 -1.11 14.17
CA ASN A 531 22.03 -0.67 15.13
C ASN A 531 22.04 0.85 15.35
N GLY A 532 20.94 1.51 15.05
CA GLY A 532 20.80 2.94 15.19
C GLY A 532 19.38 3.43 14.93
N ILE A 533 19.25 4.72 14.73
CA ILE A 533 17.96 5.38 14.49
C ILE A 533 18.08 6.32 13.28
N ASN A 534 17.17 6.14 12.34
CA ASN A 534 16.96 7.06 11.24
C ASN A 534 15.88 8.09 11.60
N ASN A 535 16.19 9.37 11.38
CA ASN A 535 15.24 10.46 11.55
C ASN A 535 15.03 11.13 10.19
N SER A 536 13.78 11.22 9.74
CA SER A 536 13.38 11.90 8.52
C SER A 536 12.66 13.20 8.86
N ILE A 537 13.00 14.28 8.18
CA ILE A 537 12.41 15.61 8.36
C ILE A 537 12.04 16.14 6.99
N VAL A 538 10.79 16.51 6.80
CA VAL A 538 10.26 17.01 5.52
C VAL A 538 9.44 18.26 5.80
N ALA A 539 9.67 19.33 5.05
CA ALA A 539 8.84 20.54 5.13
C ALA A 539 8.84 21.30 3.80
N LYS A 540 7.84 22.17 3.61
CA LYS A 540 7.85 23.15 2.52
C LYS A 540 9.14 23.97 2.59
N LYS A 541 9.71 24.32 1.43
CA LYS A 541 11.02 25.00 1.33
C LYS A 541 11.09 26.28 2.17
N GLU A 542 10.00 27.04 2.25
CA GLU A 542 9.92 28.28 3.04
C GLU A 542 9.80 28.06 4.54
N LYS A 543 9.38 26.87 4.99
CA LYS A 543 9.22 26.49 6.39
C LYS A 543 10.34 25.58 6.90
N PHE A 544 11.19 25.07 6.01
CA PHE A 544 12.13 24.01 6.34
C PHE A 544 13.12 24.40 7.45
N ASP A 545 13.73 25.58 7.37
CA ASP A 545 14.73 26.00 8.36
C ASP A 545 14.14 26.11 9.78
N GLU A 546 12.94 26.65 9.89
CA GLU A 546 12.20 26.79 11.16
C GLU A 546 11.85 25.40 11.70
N PHE A 547 11.21 24.57 10.88
CA PHE A 547 10.78 23.21 11.26
C PHE A 547 11.96 22.29 11.58
N PHE A 548 13.06 22.39 10.81
CA PHE A 548 14.29 21.62 11.07
C PHE A 548 14.83 21.93 12.48
N ASN A 549 14.99 23.22 12.82
CA ASN A 549 15.46 23.61 14.15
C ASN A 549 14.51 23.16 15.27
N PHE A 550 13.21 23.25 15.05
CA PHE A 550 12.19 22.75 15.97
C PHE A 550 12.36 21.25 16.23
N VAL A 551 12.46 20.43 15.16
CA VAL A 551 12.62 18.97 15.29
C VAL A 551 13.93 18.62 16.00
N ILE A 552 15.02 19.34 15.70
CA ILE A 552 16.30 19.13 16.41
C ILE A 552 16.20 19.43 17.89
N ASP A 553 15.44 20.46 18.28
CA ASP A 553 15.20 20.75 19.70
C ASP A 553 14.40 19.63 20.38
N VAL A 554 13.36 19.11 19.73
CA VAL A 554 12.61 17.95 20.20
C VAL A 554 13.50 16.72 20.37
N LEU A 555 14.35 16.42 19.37
CA LEU A 555 15.28 15.28 19.41
C LEU A 555 16.35 15.41 20.49
N LYS A 556 16.73 16.62 20.87
CA LYS A 556 17.70 16.88 21.96
C LYS A 556 17.13 16.74 23.36
N ASN A 557 15.87 17.01 23.51
CA ASN A 557 15.23 17.18 24.83
C ASN A 557 14.00 16.29 25.02
N PRO A 558 13.99 15.01 24.57
CA PRO A 558 12.83 14.15 24.70
C PRO A 558 12.55 13.83 26.17
N THR A 559 11.29 13.83 26.56
CA THR A 559 10.89 13.54 27.96
C THR A 559 10.66 12.06 28.22
N PHE A 560 10.35 11.29 27.16
CA PHE A 560 9.95 9.88 27.29
C PHE A 560 8.89 9.69 28.37
N GLU A 561 7.75 10.36 28.24
CA GLU A 561 6.70 10.36 29.25
C GLU A 561 6.21 8.93 29.54
N GLN A 562 5.93 8.64 30.83
CA GLN A 562 5.53 7.31 31.27
C GLN A 562 4.24 6.85 30.56
N SER A 563 3.26 7.74 30.41
CA SER A 563 2.00 7.45 29.70
C SER A 563 2.21 7.02 28.25
N GLN A 564 3.13 7.73 27.53
CA GLN A 564 3.46 7.41 26.16
C GLN A 564 4.27 6.11 26.05
N PHE A 565 5.18 5.87 27.00
CA PHE A 565 5.91 4.60 27.09
C PHE A 565 4.95 3.42 27.30
N ASP A 566 4.03 3.53 28.25
CA ASP A 566 3.06 2.48 28.56
C ASP A 566 2.13 2.21 27.36
N LEU A 567 1.69 3.25 26.66
CA LEU A 567 0.88 3.14 25.46
C LEU A 567 1.63 2.39 24.35
N ILE A 568 2.84 2.81 23.98
CA ILE A 568 3.62 2.18 22.91
C ILE A 568 3.99 0.74 23.28
N LYS A 569 4.43 0.51 24.52
CA LYS A 569 4.70 -0.84 25.01
C LYS A 569 3.48 -1.74 24.93
N SER A 570 2.32 -1.26 25.32
CA SER A 570 1.05 -1.99 25.22
C SER A 570 0.69 -2.33 23.78
N GLN A 571 0.84 -1.36 22.86
CA GLN A 571 0.59 -1.58 21.42
C GLN A 571 1.57 -2.61 20.82
N SER A 572 2.85 -2.56 21.18
CA SER A 572 3.86 -3.53 20.74
C SER A 572 3.53 -4.94 21.24
N LEU A 573 3.18 -5.07 22.51
CA LEU A 573 2.77 -6.36 23.09
C LEU A 573 1.49 -6.89 22.44
N ALA A 574 0.50 -6.04 22.17
CA ALA A 574 -0.74 -6.43 21.52
C ALA A 574 -0.52 -6.97 20.10
N SER A 575 0.48 -6.45 19.38
CA SER A 575 0.84 -6.99 18.08
C SER A 575 1.47 -8.40 18.17
N LEU A 576 2.20 -8.69 19.23
CA LEU A 576 2.84 -9.98 19.50
C LEU A 576 1.89 -11.01 20.12
N ASP A 577 0.79 -10.58 20.73
CA ASP A 577 -0.23 -11.47 21.30
C ASP A 577 -1.10 -12.14 20.22
N ARG A 578 -0.98 -11.73 18.97
CA ARG A 578 -1.67 -12.37 17.84
C ARG A 578 -0.93 -13.67 17.48
N PRO A 579 -1.65 -14.79 17.31
CA PRO A 579 -1.03 -15.99 16.79
C PRO A 579 -0.45 -15.76 15.39
N TYR A 580 0.75 -16.22 15.16
CA TYR A 580 1.42 -16.19 13.85
C TYR A 580 0.92 -17.38 13.00
N THR A 581 -0.29 -17.29 12.48
CA THR A 581 -1.00 -18.41 11.84
C THR A 581 -1.14 -18.23 10.33
N GLU A 582 -0.82 -17.05 9.82
CA GLU A 582 -0.87 -16.79 8.38
C GLU A 582 0.21 -17.60 7.66
N PRO A 583 -0.11 -18.29 6.55
CA PRO A 583 0.83 -19.15 5.84
C PRO A 583 2.16 -18.48 5.50
N GLU A 584 2.11 -17.22 5.04
CA GLU A 584 3.31 -16.43 4.70
C GLU A 584 4.18 -16.19 5.96
N THR A 585 3.56 -15.85 7.06
CA THR A 585 4.29 -15.60 8.32
C THR A 585 4.92 -16.87 8.86
N VAL A 586 4.20 -17.99 8.82
CA VAL A 586 4.73 -19.30 9.23
C VAL A 586 5.91 -19.71 8.35
N ALA A 587 5.83 -19.51 7.04
CA ALA A 587 6.91 -19.79 6.10
C ALA A 587 8.13 -18.91 6.39
N ALA A 588 7.94 -17.60 6.56
CA ALA A 588 9.00 -16.63 6.84
C ALA A 588 9.73 -16.95 8.18
N LEU A 589 9.00 -17.21 9.26
CA LEU A 589 9.58 -17.58 10.54
C LEU A 589 10.34 -18.92 10.45
N THR A 590 9.82 -19.88 9.67
CA THR A 590 10.50 -21.16 9.46
C THR A 590 11.82 -20.96 8.74
N ILE A 591 11.84 -20.17 7.67
CA ILE A 591 13.08 -19.85 6.94
C ILE A 591 14.06 -19.08 7.85
N ALA A 592 13.59 -18.06 8.57
CA ALA A 592 14.43 -17.28 9.49
C ALA A 592 15.15 -18.18 10.50
N ARG A 593 14.44 -19.15 11.10
CA ARG A 593 15.03 -20.13 12.03
C ARG A 593 16.05 -21.06 11.39
N LEU A 594 15.83 -21.43 10.12
CA LEU A 594 16.77 -22.28 9.37
C LEU A 594 18.05 -21.54 8.98
N LEU A 595 17.96 -20.22 8.81
CA LEU A 595 19.08 -19.35 8.43
C LEU A 595 19.78 -18.71 9.64
N GLU A 596 19.31 -18.98 10.87
CA GLU A 596 19.84 -18.34 12.06
C GLU A 596 21.29 -18.76 12.34
N THR A 597 22.16 -17.77 12.51
CA THR A 597 23.58 -17.96 12.80
C THR A 597 24.06 -17.20 14.04
N TYR A 598 23.21 -16.31 14.55
CA TYR A 598 23.54 -15.47 15.70
C TYR A 598 22.83 -15.95 16.98
N PRO A 599 23.48 -15.82 18.16
CA PRO A 599 22.82 -16.18 19.39
C PRO A 599 21.63 -15.29 19.70
N ILE A 600 20.62 -15.85 20.35
CA ILE A 600 19.45 -15.07 20.79
C ILE A 600 19.91 -13.91 21.69
N GLY A 601 19.41 -12.71 21.41
CA GLY A 601 19.82 -11.46 22.04
C GLY A 601 20.86 -10.65 21.25
N ASP A 602 21.53 -11.24 20.27
CA ASP A 602 22.31 -10.47 19.29
C ASP A 602 21.36 -9.65 18.43
N ILE A 603 21.71 -8.42 18.12
CA ILE A 603 20.85 -7.51 17.34
C ILE A 603 20.62 -7.98 15.89
N ARG A 604 21.44 -8.92 15.39
CA ARG A 604 21.31 -9.57 14.09
C ARG A 604 20.46 -10.83 14.12
N HIS A 605 20.10 -11.31 15.33
CA HIS A 605 19.27 -12.50 15.46
C HIS A 605 17.91 -12.28 14.80
N HIS A 606 17.43 -13.26 14.04
CA HIS A 606 16.15 -13.18 13.39
C HIS A 606 15.00 -13.10 14.42
N PHE A 607 13.89 -12.53 14.00
CA PHE A 607 12.73 -12.31 14.84
C PHE A 607 12.18 -13.61 15.45
N GLU A 608 12.18 -13.69 16.80
CA GLU A 608 11.56 -14.76 17.58
C GLU A 608 10.47 -14.19 18.48
N PRO A 609 9.18 -14.40 18.16
CA PRO A 609 8.06 -13.72 18.82
C PRO A 609 8.05 -13.84 20.34
N GLU A 610 8.27 -15.02 20.87
CA GLU A 610 8.25 -15.28 22.31
C GLU A 610 9.41 -14.60 23.05
N TYR A 611 10.57 -14.53 22.42
CA TYR A 611 11.71 -13.80 22.98
C TYR A 611 11.44 -12.30 22.96
N VAL A 612 11.05 -11.74 21.82
CA VAL A 612 10.72 -10.32 21.64
C VAL A 612 9.65 -9.88 22.62
N LYS A 613 8.59 -10.68 22.80
CA LYS A 613 7.53 -10.42 23.79
C LYS A 613 8.08 -10.31 25.23
N LYS A 614 8.96 -11.20 25.63
CA LYS A 614 9.62 -11.14 26.95
C LYS A 614 10.46 -9.88 27.11
N GLN A 615 11.19 -9.46 26.09
CA GLN A 615 11.99 -8.25 26.11
C GLN A 615 11.10 -7.01 26.26
N TYR A 616 10.00 -6.89 25.49
CA TYR A 616 9.04 -5.80 25.66
C TYR A 616 8.40 -5.83 27.06
N GLN A 617 8.03 -7.00 27.60
CA GLN A 617 7.48 -7.10 28.97
C GLN A 617 8.45 -6.59 30.02
N ALA A 618 9.73 -6.91 29.89
CA ALA A 618 10.79 -6.52 30.81
C ALA A 618 11.23 -5.04 30.65
N ALA A 619 10.99 -4.43 29.49
CA ALA A 619 11.41 -3.06 29.19
C ALA A 619 10.78 -2.04 30.15
N THR A 620 11.58 -1.07 30.56
CA THR A 620 11.18 0.05 31.42
C THR A 620 11.51 1.40 30.77
N GLN A 621 10.74 2.43 31.10
CA GLN A 621 11.00 3.80 30.65
C GLN A 621 12.43 4.27 31.05
N ALA A 622 12.89 3.90 32.24
CA ALA A 622 14.24 4.24 32.70
C ALA A 622 15.33 3.66 31.78
N GLN A 623 15.16 2.44 31.28
CA GLN A 623 16.10 1.83 30.32
C GLN A 623 16.10 2.55 28.97
N VAL A 624 14.95 3.00 28.49
CA VAL A 624 14.84 3.85 27.27
C VAL A 624 15.62 5.15 27.47
N LYS A 625 15.42 5.85 28.58
CA LYS A 625 16.17 7.08 28.90
C LYS A 625 17.68 6.82 28.98
N GLN A 626 18.09 5.72 29.62
CA GLN A 626 19.48 5.34 29.72
C GLN A 626 20.10 5.05 28.35
N LEU A 627 19.40 4.30 27.48
CA LEU A 627 19.85 3.99 26.12
C LEU A 627 20.06 5.28 25.31
N TYR A 628 19.05 6.18 25.34
CA TYR A 628 19.17 7.47 24.68
C TYR A 628 20.36 8.28 25.19
N GLN A 629 20.53 8.44 26.50
CA GLN A 629 21.63 9.19 27.10
C GLN A 629 23.01 8.60 26.79
N GLN A 630 23.11 7.27 26.71
CA GLN A 630 24.37 6.59 26.44
C GLN A 630 24.77 6.66 24.96
N PHE A 631 23.83 6.45 24.05
CA PHE A 631 24.15 6.19 22.66
C PHE A 631 23.70 7.28 21.67
N PHE A 632 22.62 8.02 21.95
CA PHE A 632 22.04 8.93 20.99
C PHE A 632 22.88 10.22 20.85
N ALA A 633 23.79 10.22 19.89
CA ALA A 633 24.71 11.34 19.64
C ALA A 633 25.11 11.39 18.17
N MET A 634 25.74 12.49 17.76
CA MET A 634 25.97 12.80 16.35
C MET A 634 27.39 12.49 15.86
N ASN A 635 28.30 12.08 16.71
CA ASN A 635 29.70 11.84 16.32
C ASN A 635 29.90 10.68 15.32
N HIS A 636 28.92 9.76 15.22
CA HIS A 636 28.89 8.68 14.22
C HIS A 636 27.70 8.81 13.26
N ALA A 637 27.01 9.96 13.28
CA ALA A 637 25.86 10.19 12.44
C ALA A 637 26.21 10.70 11.05
N GLN A 638 25.26 10.53 10.14
CA GLN A 638 25.29 11.10 8.80
C GLN A 638 24.00 11.90 8.57
N ILE A 639 24.10 13.03 7.88
CA ILE A 639 22.93 13.77 7.44
C ILE A 639 23.01 14.05 5.93
N SER A 640 21.91 13.78 5.25
CA SER A 640 21.66 14.25 3.89
C SER A 640 20.56 15.30 3.90
N VAL A 641 20.75 16.41 3.14
CA VAL A 641 19.71 17.43 2.94
C VAL A 641 19.56 17.70 1.45
N THR A 642 18.35 17.56 0.95
CA THR A 642 18.01 17.74 -0.47
C THR A 642 16.84 18.71 -0.61
N GLY A 643 16.96 19.69 -1.50
CA GLY A 643 15.91 20.65 -1.77
C GLY A 643 16.43 22.05 -2.02
N VAL A 644 15.56 23.05 -1.94
CA VAL A 644 15.93 24.45 -2.08
C VAL A 644 16.60 24.93 -0.80
N ILE A 645 17.93 24.85 -0.76
CA ILE A 645 18.74 25.16 0.43
C ILE A 645 19.88 26.14 0.11
N ASP A 646 20.16 27.04 1.05
CA ASP A 646 21.43 27.75 1.11
C ASP A 646 22.46 26.86 1.85
N THR A 647 23.39 26.29 1.12
CA THR A 647 24.38 25.35 1.67
C THR A 647 25.31 25.99 2.71
N LYS A 648 25.59 27.28 2.61
CA LYS A 648 26.43 28.00 3.62
C LYS A 648 25.64 28.17 4.92
N LYS A 649 24.41 28.61 4.83
CA LYS A 649 23.49 28.72 5.98
C LYS A 649 23.27 27.36 6.62
N MET A 650 23.00 26.33 5.82
CA MET A 650 22.78 24.95 6.31
C MET A 650 24.03 24.42 7.05
N LYS A 651 25.22 24.56 6.52
CA LYS A 651 26.48 24.20 7.21
C LYS A 651 26.60 24.89 8.58
N LYS A 652 26.25 26.18 8.65
CA LYS A 652 26.26 26.92 9.93
C LYS A 652 25.23 26.32 10.89
N THR A 653 24.01 26.06 10.45
CA THR A 653 22.94 25.42 11.23
C THR A 653 23.39 24.04 11.76
N LEU A 654 23.95 23.19 10.90
CA LEU A 654 24.46 21.87 11.31
C LEU A 654 25.55 21.96 12.36
N ASN A 655 26.53 22.89 12.21
CA ASN A 655 27.57 23.10 13.21
C ASN A 655 26.98 23.56 14.57
N GLN A 656 26.05 24.49 14.54
CA GLN A 656 25.38 24.98 15.77
C GLN A 656 24.56 23.88 16.45
N ALA A 657 23.84 23.10 15.66
CA ALA A 657 22.97 22.04 16.16
C ALA A 657 23.74 20.82 16.70
N PHE A 658 24.79 20.39 16.03
CA PHE A 658 25.34 19.05 16.22
C PHE A 658 26.80 18.97 16.69
N ALA A 659 27.65 19.99 16.46
CA ALA A 659 29.07 19.87 16.68
C ALA A 659 29.51 19.51 18.12
N ASN A 660 28.67 19.79 19.10
CA ASN A 660 28.91 19.47 20.52
C ASN A 660 28.04 18.34 21.07
N TRP A 661 27.30 17.63 20.20
CA TRP A 661 26.44 16.54 20.60
C TRP A 661 27.16 15.21 20.40
N ASN A 662 27.88 14.75 21.42
CA ASN A 662 28.77 13.62 21.36
C ASN A 662 28.46 12.57 22.41
N SER A 663 28.71 11.31 22.10
CA SER A 663 28.78 10.19 23.04
C SER A 663 30.20 9.63 23.10
N ALA A 664 30.61 9.19 24.27
CA ALA A 664 31.84 8.43 24.48
C ALA A 664 31.64 6.91 24.32
N ALA A 665 30.42 6.46 24.08
CA ALA A 665 30.13 5.04 23.86
C ALA A 665 30.88 4.51 22.62
N PRO A 666 31.46 3.30 22.70
CA PRO A 666 32.17 2.71 21.56
C PRO A 666 31.20 2.47 20.41
N TYR A 667 31.68 2.66 19.22
CA TYR A 667 30.96 2.37 17.98
C TYR A 667 31.75 1.44 17.08
N GLN A 668 31.08 0.42 16.56
CA GLN A 668 31.56 -0.41 15.48
C GLN A 668 30.36 -0.76 14.60
N ARG A 669 30.50 -0.58 13.28
CA ARG A 669 29.43 -0.99 12.35
C ARG A 669 29.15 -2.49 12.52
N ILE A 670 27.89 -2.82 12.69
CA ILE A 670 27.41 -4.20 12.82
C ILE A 670 27.00 -4.67 11.42
N THR A 671 27.66 -5.69 10.93
CA THR A 671 27.44 -6.28 9.61
C THR A 671 27.12 -7.76 9.74
N SER A 672 26.48 -8.33 8.72
CA SER A 672 26.24 -9.76 8.58
C SER A 672 26.98 -10.28 7.36
N ASP A 673 27.93 -11.17 7.58
CA ASP A 673 28.70 -11.78 6.51
C ASP A 673 27.89 -12.86 5.80
N PHE A 674 28.21 -13.11 4.53
CA PHE A 674 27.63 -14.21 3.78
C PHE A 674 27.85 -15.55 4.48
N THR A 675 26.76 -16.31 4.58
CA THR A 675 26.80 -17.69 5.07
C THR A 675 26.25 -18.63 3.98
N ALA A 676 27.03 -19.67 3.68
CA ALA A 676 26.59 -20.72 2.76
C ALA A 676 25.72 -21.75 3.50
N TYR A 677 24.51 -21.92 3.07
CA TYR A 677 23.55 -22.88 3.62
C TYR A 677 23.44 -24.12 2.73
N LYS A 678 23.20 -25.28 3.36
CA LYS A 678 22.84 -26.49 2.60
C LYS A 678 21.42 -26.38 2.11
N ALA A 679 21.20 -26.77 0.86
CA ALA A 679 19.86 -26.84 0.30
C ALA A 679 18.99 -27.80 1.10
N GLN A 680 17.83 -27.34 1.52
CA GLN A 680 16.84 -28.11 2.27
C GLN A 680 15.43 -27.70 1.90
N ARG A 681 14.50 -28.62 2.09
CA ARG A 681 13.06 -28.37 1.91
C ARG A 681 12.35 -28.71 3.20
N VAL A 682 11.51 -27.79 3.65
CA VAL A 682 10.73 -27.96 4.87
C VAL A 682 9.26 -27.71 4.57
N HIS A 683 8.38 -28.47 5.19
CA HIS A 683 6.95 -28.24 5.21
C HIS A 683 6.55 -27.79 6.61
N ALA A 684 6.09 -26.55 6.73
CA ALA A 684 5.52 -26.00 7.95
C ALA A 684 3.99 -26.02 7.85
N LEU A 685 3.33 -26.40 8.93
CA LEU A 685 1.89 -26.37 9.03
C LEU A 685 1.46 -25.00 9.55
N SER A 686 0.60 -24.31 8.81
CA SER A 686 -0.10 -23.11 9.26
C SER A 686 -1.51 -23.49 9.73
N GLU A 687 -2.11 -22.63 10.54
CA GLU A 687 -3.54 -22.74 10.79
C GLU A 687 -4.31 -22.57 9.48
N GLN A 688 -5.46 -23.24 9.42
CA GLN A 688 -6.16 -23.46 8.18
C GLN A 688 -6.62 -22.19 7.50
N ARG A 689 -6.10 -22.08 6.30
CA ARG A 689 -6.50 -21.12 5.28
C ARG A 689 -6.87 -21.87 4.01
N GLU A 690 -7.64 -21.25 3.15
CA GLU A 690 -7.96 -21.77 1.82
C GLU A 690 -6.73 -21.76 0.89
N PHE A 691 -5.64 -21.16 1.34
CA PHE A 691 -4.38 -21.07 0.61
C PHE A 691 -3.16 -21.48 1.46
N GLY A 692 -2.08 -21.83 0.79
CA GLY A 692 -0.76 -22.02 1.35
C GLY A 692 0.24 -21.03 0.77
N SER A 693 1.36 -20.82 1.45
CA SER A 693 2.47 -20.00 0.95
C SER A 693 3.68 -20.87 0.62
N TYR A 694 4.25 -20.63 -0.55
CA TYR A 694 5.58 -21.11 -0.93
C TYR A 694 6.57 -19.97 -0.74
N GLN A 695 7.67 -20.23 -0.06
CA GLN A 695 8.78 -19.30 0.02
C GLN A 695 10.08 -20.05 -0.19
N SER A 696 10.99 -19.44 -0.93
CA SER A 696 12.37 -19.94 -1.07
C SER A 696 13.34 -18.78 -1.00
N ILE A 697 14.51 -19.05 -0.44
CA ILE A 697 15.61 -18.11 -0.36
C ILE A 697 16.89 -18.80 -0.84
N MET A 698 17.66 -18.11 -1.66
CA MET A 698 18.99 -18.53 -2.10
C MET A 698 19.98 -17.43 -1.78
N THR A 699 20.94 -17.71 -0.91
CA THR A 699 22.00 -16.76 -0.54
C THR A 699 23.23 -16.93 -1.42
N PHE A 700 23.93 -15.82 -1.70
CA PHE A 700 25.14 -15.82 -2.53
C PHE A 700 26.12 -14.69 -2.08
N PRO A 701 27.44 -14.83 -2.37
CA PRO A 701 28.45 -13.87 -1.96
C PRO A 701 28.58 -12.69 -2.94
N VAL A 702 27.51 -11.90 -3.08
CA VAL A 702 27.44 -10.72 -3.95
C VAL A 702 26.75 -9.59 -3.19
N GLY A 703 27.46 -8.52 -2.94
CA GLY A 703 26.92 -7.28 -2.36
C GLY A 703 26.60 -6.22 -3.42
N THR A 704 26.09 -5.06 -2.99
CA THR A 704 25.64 -3.97 -3.87
C THR A 704 26.72 -3.47 -4.85
N TYR A 705 27.97 -3.48 -4.44
CA TYR A 705 29.09 -2.96 -5.26
C TYR A 705 29.85 -4.05 -6.04
N HIS A 706 29.38 -5.29 -5.98
CA HIS A 706 29.95 -6.38 -6.77
C HIS A 706 29.70 -6.18 -8.28
N PRO A 707 30.63 -6.53 -9.18
CA PRO A 707 30.46 -6.38 -10.63
C PRO A 707 29.20 -7.07 -11.19
N ASP A 708 28.73 -8.15 -10.59
CA ASP A 708 27.58 -8.91 -11.05
C ASP A 708 26.25 -8.37 -10.47
N ALA A 709 26.26 -7.41 -9.54
CA ALA A 709 25.04 -6.88 -8.93
C ALA A 709 24.03 -6.33 -9.98
N PRO A 710 24.43 -5.56 -11.01
CA PRO A 710 23.50 -5.11 -12.05
C PRO A 710 22.88 -6.26 -12.84
N ALA A 711 23.64 -7.33 -13.09
CA ALA A 711 23.14 -8.51 -13.82
C ALA A 711 22.07 -9.25 -12.99
N LEU A 712 22.25 -9.34 -11.66
CA LEU A 712 21.28 -9.94 -10.75
C LEU A 712 19.98 -9.15 -10.72
N GLN A 713 20.02 -7.82 -10.75
CA GLN A 713 18.83 -6.96 -10.81
C GLN A 713 18.03 -7.20 -12.13
N VAL A 714 18.74 -7.32 -13.25
CA VAL A 714 18.09 -7.66 -14.54
C VAL A 714 17.50 -9.07 -14.50
N LEU A 715 18.21 -10.03 -13.90
CA LEU A 715 17.70 -11.39 -13.70
C LEU A 715 16.40 -11.40 -12.91
N GLU A 716 16.34 -10.64 -11.83
CA GLU A 716 15.15 -10.52 -10.97
C GLU A 716 13.93 -10.01 -11.75
N HIS A 717 14.11 -8.96 -12.56
CA HIS A 717 13.05 -8.42 -13.40
C HIS A 717 12.51 -9.47 -14.40
N ILE A 718 13.39 -10.23 -15.04
CA ILE A 718 13.01 -11.31 -15.96
C ILE A 718 12.31 -12.45 -15.20
N LEU A 719 12.78 -12.75 -13.98
CA LEU A 719 12.33 -13.90 -13.20
C LEU A 719 10.92 -13.71 -12.65
N GLY A 720 10.64 -12.62 -11.95
CA GLY A 720 9.41 -12.53 -11.17
C GLY A 720 8.87 -11.13 -10.84
N GLU A 721 9.54 -10.04 -11.21
CA GLU A 721 9.06 -8.69 -10.89
C GLU A 721 7.77 -8.34 -11.66
N SER A 722 7.67 -8.70 -12.96
CA SER A 722 6.44 -8.48 -13.73
C SER A 722 5.39 -9.54 -13.39
N GLN A 723 4.22 -9.09 -12.95
CA GLN A 723 3.09 -9.95 -12.58
C GLN A 723 2.41 -10.63 -13.79
N LEU A 724 2.69 -10.21 -15.01
CA LEU A 724 2.01 -10.70 -16.22
C LEU A 724 2.97 -11.33 -17.24
N SER A 725 4.21 -10.86 -17.35
CA SER A 725 5.14 -11.26 -18.41
C SER A 725 6.40 -11.98 -17.92
N SER A 726 6.72 -11.94 -16.62
CA SER A 726 7.89 -12.64 -16.09
C SER A 726 7.80 -14.16 -16.25
N ARG A 727 8.95 -14.85 -16.16
CA ARG A 727 8.99 -16.32 -16.28
C ARG A 727 8.15 -17.02 -15.21
N LEU A 728 8.13 -16.50 -13.97
CA LEU A 728 7.27 -17.02 -12.91
C LEU A 728 5.79 -16.75 -13.22
N ALA A 729 5.44 -15.56 -13.77
CA ALA A 729 4.09 -15.27 -14.20
C ALA A 729 3.58 -16.30 -15.20
N GLN A 730 4.37 -16.53 -16.25
CA GLN A 730 4.00 -17.46 -17.29
C GLN A 730 3.84 -18.89 -16.78
N GLU A 731 4.76 -19.37 -15.93
CA GLU A 731 4.73 -20.76 -15.48
C GLU A 731 3.73 -20.99 -14.34
N LEU A 732 3.66 -20.08 -13.36
CA LEU A 732 2.81 -20.26 -12.17
C LEU A 732 1.36 -19.85 -12.42
N ARG A 733 1.15 -18.77 -13.15
CA ARG A 733 -0.17 -18.16 -13.34
C ARG A 733 -0.78 -18.50 -14.69
N GLU A 734 -0.13 -18.11 -15.80
CA GLU A 734 -0.73 -18.19 -17.13
C GLU A 734 -0.90 -19.65 -17.63
N LYS A 735 0.15 -20.48 -17.50
CA LYS A 735 0.13 -21.87 -17.99
C LYS A 735 -0.59 -22.83 -17.04
N ASN A 736 -0.42 -22.65 -15.73
CA ASN A 736 -0.84 -23.67 -14.78
C ASN A 736 -1.94 -23.19 -13.80
N ALA A 737 -2.29 -21.91 -13.79
CA ALA A 737 -3.28 -21.32 -12.88
C ALA A 737 -3.11 -21.77 -11.41
N LEU A 738 -1.83 -21.89 -10.96
CA LEU A 738 -1.49 -22.38 -9.62
C LEU A 738 -1.64 -21.30 -8.57
N VAL A 739 -1.34 -20.05 -8.94
CA VAL A 739 -1.24 -18.90 -8.02
C VAL A 739 -1.98 -17.71 -8.59
N TYR A 740 -2.43 -16.82 -7.69
CA TYR A 740 -2.86 -15.46 -8.04
C TYR A 740 -1.71 -14.47 -7.89
N GLY A 741 -1.04 -14.51 -6.73
CA GLY A 741 0.10 -13.65 -6.40
C GLY A 741 1.37 -14.48 -6.23
N PHE A 742 2.45 -13.93 -6.73
CA PHE A 742 3.81 -14.43 -6.58
C PHE A 742 4.76 -13.24 -6.64
N GLY A 743 6.00 -13.44 -6.21
CA GLY A 743 7.04 -12.42 -6.30
C GLY A 743 8.42 -13.04 -6.37
N SER A 744 9.37 -12.26 -6.86
CA SER A 744 10.78 -12.47 -6.61
C SER A 744 11.42 -11.15 -6.20
N SER A 745 12.45 -11.22 -5.39
CA SER A 745 13.23 -10.05 -4.98
C SER A 745 14.68 -10.43 -4.75
N ILE A 746 15.59 -9.52 -5.12
CA ILE A 746 17.00 -9.62 -4.81
C ILE A 746 17.36 -8.54 -3.79
N SER A 747 17.92 -8.96 -2.67
CA SER A 747 18.53 -8.08 -1.68
C SER A 747 20.05 -8.20 -1.75
N LEU A 748 20.75 -7.06 -1.75
CA LEU A 748 22.21 -6.96 -1.74
C LEU A 748 22.63 -6.08 -0.56
N ASP A 749 23.63 -6.54 0.19
CA ASP A 749 24.16 -5.77 1.32
C ASP A 749 25.12 -4.68 0.83
N ASP A 750 25.04 -3.48 1.43
CA ASP A 750 25.87 -2.34 1.06
C ASP A 750 27.29 -2.40 1.67
N TRP A 751 27.52 -3.28 2.63
CA TRP A 751 28.73 -3.27 3.43
C TRP A 751 29.52 -4.58 3.36
N THR A 752 28.86 -5.66 2.93
CA THR A 752 29.46 -6.98 2.80
C THR A 752 29.13 -7.60 1.44
N GLU A 753 29.91 -8.58 1.04
CA GLU A 753 29.61 -9.39 -0.14
C GLU A 753 28.56 -10.45 0.25
N SER A 754 27.34 -9.98 0.51
CA SER A 754 26.20 -10.82 0.87
C SER A 754 24.95 -10.39 0.14
N GLY A 755 24.23 -11.36 -0.41
CA GLY A 755 22.98 -11.13 -1.10
C GLY A 755 22.07 -12.35 -1.04
N ALA A 756 20.80 -12.14 -1.35
CA ALA A 756 19.79 -13.19 -1.40
C ALA A 756 18.76 -12.94 -2.51
N LEU A 757 18.38 -14.03 -3.19
CA LEU A 757 17.19 -14.11 -4.03
C LEU A 757 16.08 -14.78 -3.24
N THR A 758 14.96 -14.09 -3.08
CA THR A 758 13.74 -14.63 -2.47
C THR A 758 12.67 -14.81 -3.55
N ILE A 759 11.94 -15.93 -3.51
CA ILE A 759 10.76 -16.18 -4.34
C ILE A 759 9.62 -16.57 -3.40
N ASP A 760 8.47 -15.92 -3.58
CA ASP A 760 7.24 -16.22 -2.86
C ASP A 760 6.07 -16.49 -3.80
N ALA A 761 5.12 -17.30 -3.38
CA ALA A 761 3.89 -17.55 -4.14
C ALA A 761 2.77 -18.07 -3.23
N ASN A 762 1.57 -17.51 -3.39
CA ASN A 762 0.38 -17.95 -2.68
C ASN A 762 -0.47 -18.86 -3.56
N TYR A 763 -0.74 -20.06 -3.08
CA TYR A 763 -1.39 -21.13 -3.83
C TYR A 763 -2.55 -21.77 -3.06
N SER A 764 -3.51 -22.38 -3.76
CA SER A 764 -4.58 -23.14 -3.10
C SER A 764 -4.08 -24.35 -2.34
N ALA A 765 -4.75 -24.66 -1.27
CA ALA A 765 -4.53 -25.89 -0.51
C ALA A 765 -4.38 -27.12 -1.42
N GLY A 766 -3.35 -27.95 -1.15
CA GLY A 766 -3.03 -29.14 -1.94
C GLY A 766 -2.16 -28.92 -3.19
N LYS A 767 -1.77 -27.67 -3.51
CA LYS A 767 -0.95 -27.35 -4.72
C LYS A 767 0.55 -27.16 -4.46
N SER A 768 1.01 -27.29 -3.23
CA SER A 768 2.39 -27.05 -2.79
C SER A 768 3.44 -27.74 -3.67
N ALA A 769 3.25 -29.05 -3.99
CA ALA A 769 4.18 -29.79 -4.82
C ALA A 769 4.27 -29.27 -6.26
N GLN A 770 3.12 -28.87 -6.84
CA GLN A 770 3.04 -28.34 -8.20
C GLN A 770 3.71 -26.96 -8.29
N VAL A 771 3.47 -26.07 -7.32
CA VAL A 771 4.12 -24.76 -7.25
C VAL A 771 5.63 -24.92 -7.13
N SER A 772 6.08 -25.76 -6.22
CA SER A 772 7.50 -26.03 -6.04
C SER A 772 8.16 -26.56 -7.32
N GLN A 773 7.51 -27.49 -8.04
CA GLN A 773 8.00 -28.05 -9.30
C GLN A 773 8.05 -26.97 -10.40
N ALA A 774 7.03 -26.11 -10.47
CA ALA A 774 6.98 -25.03 -11.44
C ALA A 774 8.08 -23.99 -11.20
N VAL A 775 8.33 -23.58 -9.94
CA VAL A 775 9.45 -22.70 -9.59
C VAL A 775 10.79 -23.34 -9.98
N TYR A 776 11.03 -24.60 -9.65
CA TYR A 776 12.27 -25.29 -10.06
C TYR A 776 12.46 -25.36 -11.57
N LYS A 777 11.38 -25.53 -12.33
CA LYS A 777 11.43 -25.51 -13.79
C LYS A 777 11.84 -24.16 -14.36
N VAL A 778 11.46 -23.07 -13.70
CA VAL A 778 11.84 -21.71 -14.12
C VAL A 778 13.30 -21.41 -13.78
N LEU A 779 13.79 -21.93 -12.66
CA LEU A 779 15.17 -21.69 -12.20
C LEU A 779 16.21 -22.55 -12.94
N ASN A 780 15.83 -23.71 -13.49
CA ASN A 780 16.70 -24.60 -14.24
C ASN A 780 16.55 -24.43 -15.76
#